data_954c5ae4b6f0b61500a13028189af863
#
_entry.id   954c5ae4b6f0b61500a13028189af863
#
_cell.length_a   1.000
_cell.length_b   1.000
_cell.length_c   1.000
_cell.angle_alpha   90.00
_cell.angle_beta   90.00
_cell.angle_gamma   90.00
#
_symmetry.space_group_name_H-M   'P 1'
#
loop_
_entity.id
_entity.type
_entity.pdbx_description
1 polymer ?
#
loop_
_entity_poly.entity_id
_entity_poly.type
_entity_poly.pdbx_seq_one_letter_code
_entity_poly.pdbx_strand_id
1 'polypeptide(L)'
;MIPVFDRGAGRAAKSGRLFLPLLVLLVSVLVAPARAELGIPTIRDKVITQSVADWLEGRHLRRWKLDDKRSKRMFDSYLKALDPQRMYFTAADFESFRGSRLKIDDFIKLGKLDFAFKVGEVFLRRVAECAERVKKLAAQEQDFTVDEYFETKRAESPFARGEKEVAELWRKRVKLLLLEKLADGKTLDEAREEVVKLYRNFSIRMQRTDGMEMLQIFLTAATKTYDPHTTYMSPDTLENFQISMRLELEGIGAALQSIDGYTVVSQVIPGGAAARDGRLKPQDKILEVAQGDSKEFVDLLNMKRSEVVKLIRGKKGTTVQLKIKHADSAAAEVLSIVRAKVVLSDREAQGEIFEVKRGKAKESLKVGVVVLPSFYMDMAAASRGVKDFKSTTRDVARIIEGFKEKGIDAVVIDLRMNGGGALSEAIGLTGLFIDTGPVVLIKHRDGRIDTRPDRDEGAAWAGPLVVLTSKFSASASEIFAGALQDYGRGVIVGDRSTHGKGTVQQLMDLARARAGGEAGKLGALKLTLSQFYRPSGRSTQNKGVVPDLELPAVSSYMDGEAELDYSIEFDVVKASKYDTLGLVDPKLLKGLEEKSQERRGAVKEFARREADIARYLKIRERKKIPLLRTRYEAEKKSLELEEDEGKEEDSKESAPPPRENEIKRDFYLNEVLEIAADYAQASRPIDAASYRRLARARLLLGETRSGRRMIAEGLEKYPGNKGLLELKRGRVE
;
A
#
# COMPACT_ATOMS: atom_id res chain seq x y z
N MET A 1 -49.22 -37.94 59.03
CA MET A 1 -49.45 -39.20 59.70
C MET A 1 -48.22 -40.05 59.59
N ILE A 2 -47.55 -40.20 60.73
CA ILE A 2 -46.45 -41.12 61.00
C ILE A 2 -47.13 -42.49 61.22
N PRO A 3 -46.54 -43.67 61.04
CA PRO A 3 -45.50 -44.24 61.91
C PRO A 3 -44.33 -44.91 61.13
N VAL A 4 -43.05 -44.84 61.55
CA VAL A 4 -42.30 -45.40 62.75
C VAL A 4 -42.46 -46.91 62.97
N PHE A 5 -41.36 -47.60 62.97
CA PHE A 5 -40.80 -48.68 63.75
C PHE A 5 -39.82 -49.53 62.95
N ASP A 6 -38.74 -49.89 63.35
CA ASP A 6 -37.79 -50.00 64.48
C ASP A 6 -37.07 -51.34 64.33
N ARG A 7 -35.77 -51.29 64.50
CA ARG A 7 -34.88 -52.33 65.13
C ARG A 7 -34.81 -53.76 64.62
N GLY A 8 -33.60 -54.17 64.41
CA GLY A 8 -33.20 -55.54 64.61
C GLY A 8 -31.77 -55.87 64.22
N ALA A 9 -30.95 -55.93 65.21
CA ALA A 9 -29.54 -56.24 65.27
C ALA A 9 -29.12 -57.60 64.65
N GLY A 10 -27.87 -57.65 64.15
CA GLY A 10 -27.05 -58.74 64.54
C GLY A 10 -26.25 -59.51 63.51
N ARG A 11 -24.95 -59.39 63.68
CA ARG A 11 -23.87 -60.35 63.47
C ARG A 11 -23.05 -60.31 62.13
N ALA A 12 -21.80 -60.07 62.42
CA ALA A 12 -20.62 -60.17 61.59
C ALA A 12 -20.40 -61.55 60.93
N ALA A 13 -19.87 -61.52 59.71
CA ALA A 13 -18.98 -62.58 59.23
C ALA A 13 -18.09 -62.07 58.11
N LYS A 14 -16.87 -62.34 58.28
CA LYS A 14 -15.62 -62.09 57.62
C LYS A 14 -15.57 -62.16 56.06
N SER A 15 -14.73 -61.24 55.50
CA SER A 15 -13.66 -61.49 54.53
C SER A 15 -13.99 -61.88 53.09
N GLY A 16 -13.50 -61.05 52.18
CA GLY A 16 -13.40 -61.37 50.79
C GLY A 16 -13.09 -60.08 49.99
N ARG A 17 -11.84 -59.57 50.07
CA ARG A 17 -11.40 -58.51 49.18
C ARG A 17 -11.27 -59.06 47.75
N LEU A 18 -12.24 -58.80 46.88
CA LEU A 18 -12.10 -58.92 45.45
C LEU A 18 -11.69 -57.54 44.93
N PHE A 19 -10.41 -57.40 44.49
CA PHE A 19 -9.94 -56.29 43.69
C PHE A 19 -10.56 -56.40 42.28
N LEU A 20 -11.51 -55.55 41.92
CA LEU A 20 -11.97 -55.34 40.57
C LEU A 20 -11.08 -54.22 39.97
N PRO A 21 -10.33 -54.47 38.89
CA PRO A 21 -9.62 -53.38 38.23
C PRO A 21 -10.63 -52.51 37.50
N LEU A 22 -10.71 -51.23 37.91
CA LEU A 22 -11.47 -50.20 37.21
C LEU A 22 -10.79 -49.92 35.87
N LEU A 23 -11.33 -50.50 34.80
CA LEU A 23 -10.91 -50.24 33.42
C LEU A 23 -11.37 -48.81 33.08
N VAL A 24 -10.48 -47.82 33.28
CA VAL A 24 -10.69 -46.47 32.80
C VAL A 24 -10.56 -46.52 31.28
N LEU A 25 -11.68 -46.59 30.59
CA LEU A 25 -11.77 -46.41 29.16
C LEU A 25 -11.44 -44.93 28.87
N LEU A 26 -10.18 -44.66 28.51
CA LEU A 26 -9.77 -43.36 27.94
C LEU A 26 -10.46 -43.25 26.56
N VAL A 27 -11.65 -42.69 26.54
CA VAL A 27 -12.26 -42.22 25.30
C VAL A 27 -11.45 -41.00 24.87
N SER A 28 -10.41 -41.23 24.06
CA SER A 28 -9.79 -40.19 23.28
C SER A 28 -10.85 -39.65 22.31
N VAL A 29 -11.54 -38.61 22.74
CA VAL A 29 -12.32 -37.79 21.82
C VAL A 29 -11.30 -37.20 20.81
N LEU A 30 -11.19 -37.85 19.66
CA LEU A 30 -10.61 -37.27 18.48
C LEU A 30 -11.46 -36.03 18.17
N VAL A 31 -11.07 -34.87 18.72
CA VAL A 31 -11.56 -33.58 18.24
C VAL A 31 -11.02 -33.49 16.80
N ALA A 32 -11.85 -33.93 15.86
CA ALA A 32 -11.62 -33.64 14.45
C ALA A 32 -11.44 -32.11 14.35
N PRO A 33 -10.39 -31.60 13.68
CA PRO A 33 -10.24 -30.17 13.50
C PRO A 33 -11.54 -29.65 12.88
N ALA A 34 -12.10 -28.61 13.49
CA ALA A 34 -13.30 -27.96 12.99
C ALA A 34 -13.06 -27.64 11.51
N ARG A 35 -13.84 -28.27 10.65
CA ARG A 35 -13.74 -28.10 9.20
C ARG A 35 -14.17 -26.67 8.90
N ALA A 36 -13.32 -25.85 8.27
CA ALA A 36 -13.73 -24.55 7.78
C ALA A 36 -14.82 -24.78 6.74
N GLU A 37 -16.05 -24.46 7.08
CA GLU A 37 -17.14 -24.42 6.12
C GLU A 37 -17.21 -23.00 5.59
N LEU A 38 -16.86 -22.81 4.30
CA LEU A 38 -17.00 -21.52 3.60
C LEU A 38 -18.47 -21.06 3.50
N GLY A 39 -19.40 -21.94 3.92
CA GLY A 39 -20.83 -21.77 3.74
C GLY A 39 -21.25 -21.98 2.27
N ILE A 40 -22.58 -21.92 2.05
CA ILE A 40 -23.16 -22.05 0.70
C ILE A 40 -23.21 -20.64 0.08
N PRO A 41 -22.82 -20.46 -1.21
CA PRO A 41 -22.97 -19.19 -1.91
C PRO A 41 -24.40 -18.65 -1.81
N THR A 42 -24.54 -17.40 -1.42
CA THR A 42 -25.83 -16.76 -1.23
C THR A 42 -26.37 -16.15 -2.53
N ILE A 43 -27.66 -15.78 -2.56
CA ILE A 43 -28.26 -15.01 -3.65
C ILE A 43 -27.49 -13.69 -3.87
N ARG A 44 -27.03 -13.07 -2.78
CA ARG A 44 -26.20 -11.86 -2.81
C ARG A 44 -24.90 -12.08 -3.58
N ASP A 45 -24.20 -13.16 -3.33
CA ASP A 45 -22.93 -13.50 -3.97
C ASP A 45 -23.11 -13.75 -5.48
N LYS A 46 -24.22 -14.41 -5.85
CA LYS A 46 -24.63 -14.56 -7.25
C LYS A 46 -24.85 -13.22 -7.93
N VAL A 47 -25.59 -12.31 -7.30
CA VAL A 47 -25.87 -10.97 -7.83
C VAL A 47 -24.58 -10.17 -8.02
N ILE A 48 -23.67 -10.20 -7.06
CA ILE A 48 -22.35 -9.55 -7.14
C ILE A 48 -21.59 -10.10 -8.36
N THR A 49 -21.52 -11.41 -8.48
CA THR A 49 -20.76 -12.09 -9.55
C THR A 49 -21.27 -11.74 -10.93
N GLN A 50 -22.59 -11.77 -11.14
CA GLN A 50 -23.23 -11.39 -12.39
C GLN A 50 -22.99 -9.91 -12.73
N SER A 51 -23.10 -9.02 -11.74
CA SER A 51 -22.87 -7.59 -11.96
C SER A 51 -21.42 -7.30 -12.34
N VAL A 52 -20.46 -8.04 -11.76
CA VAL A 52 -19.03 -7.95 -12.15
C VAL A 52 -18.86 -8.40 -13.60
N ALA A 53 -19.49 -9.53 -14.03
CA ALA A 53 -19.42 -10.01 -15.40
C ALA A 53 -19.96 -8.98 -16.40
N ASP A 54 -21.15 -8.43 -16.13
CA ASP A 54 -21.82 -7.44 -16.98
C ASP A 54 -20.95 -6.18 -17.18
N TRP A 55 -20.29 -5.73 -16.12
CA TRP A 55 -19.44 -4.53 -16.20
C TRP A 55 -18.09 -4.79 -16.83
N LEU A 56 -17.51 -5.96 -16.65
CA LEU A 56 -16.29 -6.35 -17.36
C LEU A 56 -16.52 -6.35 -18.88
N GLU A 57 -17.59 -6.99 -19.36
CA GLU A 57 -17.90 -7.00 -20.79
C GLU A 57 -18.39 -5.65 -21.31
N GLY A 58 -19.29 -5.00 -20.53
CA GLY A 58 -19.98 -3.81 -20.98
C GLY A 58 -19.15 -2.54 -20.90
N ARG A 59 -18.27 -2.38 -19.90
CA ARG A 59 -17.64 -1.10 -19.54
C ARG A 59 -16.12 -1.09 -19.49
N HIS A 60 -15.45 -2.24 -19.29
CA HIS A 60 -14.00 -2.29 -19.20
C HIS A 60 -13.31 -1.71 -20.46
N LEU A 61 -12.18 -1.03 -20.29
CA LEU A 61 -11.40 -0.41 -21.37
C LEU A 61 -11.07 -1.42 -22.48
N ARG A 62 -10.59 -2.61 -22.12
CA ARG A 62 -10.44 -3.74 -23.05
C ARG A 62 -11.80 -4.33 -23.32
N ARG A 63 -12.34 -4.10 -24.51
CA ARG A 63 -13.66 -4.57 -24.97
C ARG A 63 -13.73 -6.10 -25.14
N TRP A 64 -13.11 -6.84 -24.22
CA TRP A 64 -13.07 -8.30 -24.31
C TRP A 64 -14.36 -8.92 -23.81
N LYS A 65 -14.80 -9.94 -24.51
CA LYS A 65 -15.88 -10.80 -24.06
C LYS A 65 -15.36 -11.82 -23.05
N LEU A 66 -16.21 -12.25 -22.17
CA LEU A 66 -15.96 -13.43 -21.33
C LEU A 66 -16.09 -14.67 -22.25
N ASP A 67 -14.99 -15.34 -22.50
CA ASP A 67 -14.84 -16.49 -23.40
C ASP A 67 -13.86 -17.53 -22.80
N ASP A 68 -13.73 -18.68 -23.47
CA ASP A 68 -12.83 -19.77 -23.04
C ASP A 68 -11.39 -19.31 -22.83
N LYS A 69 -10.91 -18.36 -23.63
CA LYS A 69 -9.54 -17.80 -23.47
C LYS A 69 -9.40 -17.05 -22.15
N ARG A 70 -10.43 -16.30 -21.74
CA ARG A 70 -10.46 -15.59 -20.46
C ARG A 70 -10.74 -16.53 -19.31
N SER A 71 -11.62 -17.51 -19.53
CA SER A 71 -11.87 -18.61 -18.59
C SER A 71 -10.57 -19.29 -18.16
N LYS A 72 -9.74 -19.68 -19.12
CA LYS A 72 -8.42 -20.28 -18.85
C LYS A 72 -7.54 -19.37 -18.01
N ARG A 73 -7.45 -18.08 -18.33
CA ARG A 73 -6.67 -17.10 -17.56
C ARG A 73 -7.20 -16.94 -16.13
N MET A 74 -8.52 -16.86 -15.97
CA MET A 74 -9.18 -16.72 -14.68
C MET A 74 -8.94 -17.92 -13.79
N PHE A 75 -9.01 -19.13 -14.35
CA PHE A 75 -8.68 -20.36 -13.69
C PHE A 75 -7.24 -20.35 -13.15
N ASP A 76 -6.28 -20.10 -14.05
CA ASP A 76 -4.85 -20.10 -13.71
C ASP A 76 -4.54 -18.99 -12.68
N SER A 77 -5.15 -17.79 -12.80
CA SER A 77 -5.00 -16.66 -11.88
C SER A 77 -5.58 -16.95 -10.50
N TYR A 78 -6.72 -17.65 -10.41
CA TYR A 78 -7.33 -17.99 -9.13
C TYR A 78 -6.49 -19.00 -8.34
N LEU A 79 -5.99 -20.04 -9.00
CA LEU A 79 -5.07 -21.01 -8.37
C LEU A 79 -3.77 -20.30 -7.92
N LYS A 80 -3.21 -19.41 -8.76
CA LYS A 80 -2.03 -18.59 -8.41
C LYS A 80 -2.29 -17.66 -7.23
N ALA A 81 -3.50 -17.11 -7.10
CA ALA A 81 -3.87 -16.24 -5.99
C ALA A 81 -3.89 -16.97 -4.63
N LEU A 82 -4.33 -18.23 -4.63
CA LEU A 82 -4.37 -19.07 -3.42
C LEU A 82 -3.01 -19.71 -3.11
N ASP A 83 -2.31 -20.24 -4.12
CA ASP A 83 -1.04 -20.95 -3.99
C ASP A 83 0.01 -20.45 -5.00
N PRO A 84 0.58 -19.24 -4.80
CA PRO A 84 1.48 -18.61 -5.76
C PRO A 84 2.80 -19.37 -5.97
N GLN A 85 3.22 -20.20 -5.01
CA GLN A 85 4.46 -20.98 -5.06
C GLN A 85 4.23 -22.47 -5.27
N ARG A 86 2.99 -22.90 -5.52
CA ARG A 86 2.59 -24.31 -5.70
C ARG A 86 3.11 -25.23 -4.60
N MET A 87 2.88 -24.78 -3.36
CA MET A 87 3.28 -25.50 -2.15
C MET A 87 2.15 -26.34 -1.55
N TYR A 88 0.90 -25.93 -1.76
CA TYR A 88 -0.27 -26.53 -1.10
C TYR A 88 -1.04 -27.49 -2.03
N PHE A 89 -1.38 -27.02 -3.22
CA PHE A 89 -2.09 -27.88 -4.19
C PHE A 89 -1.19 -29.00 -4.71
N THR A 90 -1.80 -30.17 -4.93
CA THR A 90 -1.16 -31.31 -5.60
C THR A 90 -1.58 -31.41 -7.07
N ALA A 91 -0.90 -32.22 -7.84
CA ALA A 91 -1.29 -32.54 -9.21
C ALA A 91 -2.70 -33.18 -9.27
N ALA A 92 -3.08 -33.98 -8.28
CA ALA A 92 -4.41 -34.56 -8.20
C ALA A 92 -5.50 -33.51 -7.95
N ASP A 93 -5.22 -32.48 -7.08
CA ASP A 93 -6.13 -31.37 -6.88
C ASP A 93 -6.32 -30.58 -8.19
N PHE A 94 -5.22 -30.24 -8.89
CA PHE A 94 -5.28 -29.57 -10.19
C PHE A 94 -6.13 -30.33 -11.20
N GLU A 95 -5.91 -31.65 -11.34
CA GLU A 95 -6.69 -32.48 -12.29
C GLU A 95 -8.19 -32.50 -11.91
N SER A 96 -8.53 -32.48 -10.59
CA SER A 96 -9.93 -32.42 -10.14
C SER A 96 -10.62 -31.12 -10.50
N PHE A 97 -9.87 -30.03 -10.75
CA PHE A 97 -10.36 -28.71 -11.13
C PHE A 97 -10.37 -28.52 -12.64
N ARG A 98 -9.54 -29.25 -13.39
CA ARG A 98 -9.25 -29.04 -14.82
C ARG A 98 -10.48 -29.02 -15.70
N GLY A 99 -11.50 -29.81 -15.39
CA GLY A 99 -12.77 -29.85 -16.13
C GLY A 99 -13.55 -28.51 -16.13
N SER A 100 -13.20 -27.60 -15.22
CA SER A 100 -13.80 -26.26 -15.13
C SER A 100 -12.99 -25.16 -15.85
N ARG A 101 -11.80 -25.49 -16.37
CA ARG A 101 -10.85 -24.49 -16.89
C ARG A 101 -11.36 -23.64 -18.04
N LEU A 102 -12.28 -24.17 -18.86
CA LEU A 102 -12.92 -23.47 -19.98
C LEU A 102 -14.38 -23.04 -19.65
N LYS A 103 -14.80 -23.06 -18.38
CA LYS A 103 -16.18 -22.79 -17.97
C LYS A 103 -16.31 -21.65 -16.95
N ILE A 104 -15.20 -21.01 -16.57
CA ILE A 104 -15.21 -19.96 -15.55
C ILE A 104 -15.99 -18.74 -16.02
N ASP A 105 -15.89 -18.38 -17.29
CA ASP A 105 -16.64 -17.29 -17.91
C ASP A 105 -18.16 -17.54 -17.85
N ASP A 106 -18.62 -18.76 -18.14
CA ASP A 106 -20.03 -19.16 -17.98
C ASP A 106 -20.47 -19.13 -16.51
N PHE A 107 -19.60 -19.61 -15.60
CA PHE A 107 -19.91 -19.62 -14.19
C PHE A 107 -20.09 -18.19 -13.65
N ILE A 108 -19.21 -17.27 -14.02
CA ILE A 108 -19.31 -15.86 -13.60
C ILE A 108 -20.57 -15.21 -14.20
N LYS A 109 -20.88 -15.42 -15.49
CA LYS A 109 -22.10 -14.92 -16.14
C LYS A 109 -23.38 -15.43 -15.48
N LEU A 110 -23.40 -16.69 -15.08
CA LEU A 110 -24.55 -17.32 -14.43
C LEU A 110 -24.58 -17.12 -12.91
N GLY A 111 -23.52 -16.55 -12.32
CA GLY A 111 -23.36 -16.42 -10.88
C GLY A 111 -23.20 -17.76 -10.16
N LYS A 112 -22.62 -18.76 -10.81
CA LYS A 112 -22.32 -20.07 -10.24
C LYS A 112 -20.97 -20.04 -9.55
N LEU A 113 -20.94 -20.32 -8.25
CA LEU A 113 -19.74 -20.19 -7.41
C LEU A 113 -19.23 -21.53 -6.87
N ASP A 114 -19.87 -22.64 -7.24
CA ASP A 114 -19.52 -23.99 -6.75
C ASP A 114 -18.03 -24.31 -7.00
N PHE A 115 -17.52 -23.93 -8.17
CA PHE A 115 -16.10 -24.10 -8.49
C PHE A 115 -15.21 -23.31 -7.55
N ALA A 116 -15.48 -22.02 -7.34
CA ALA A 116 -14.66 -21.14 -6.53
C ALA A 116 -14.60 -21.62 -5.07
N PHE A 117 -15.75 -22.00 -4.51
CA PHE A 117 -15.86 -22.51 -3.15
C PHE A 117 -15.18 -23.87 -3.00
N LYS A 118 -15.39 -24.80 -3.95
CA LYS A 118 -14.71 -26.12 -3.96
C LYS A 118 -13.18 -25.96 -3.95
N VAL A 119 -12.62 -25.09 -4.78
CA VAL A 119 -11.16 -24.84 -4.81
C VAL A 119 -10.71 -24.22 -3.48
N GLY A 120 -11.47 -23.25 -2.94
CA GLY A 120 -11.21 -22.65 -1.63
C GLY A 120 -11.20 -23.68 -0.49
N GLU A 121 -12.20 -24.56 -0.42
CA GLU A 121 -12.26 -25.64 0.59
C GLU A 121 -11.07 -26.59 0.49
N VAL A 122 -10.69 -26.98 -0.73
CA VAL A 122 -9.49 -27.81 -0.94
C VAL A 122 -8.25 -27.07 -0.47
N PHE A 123 -8.11 -25.78 -0.77
CA PHE A 123 -6.98 -24.98 -0.30
C PHE A 123 -6.92 -24.94 1.24
N LEU A 124 -8.04 -24.62 1.92
CA LEU A 124 -8.09 -24.55 3.37
C LEU A 124 -7.74 -25.89 4.02
N ARG A 125 -8.22 -26.99 3.45
CA ARG A 125 -7.87 -28.34 3.89
C ARG A 125 -6.36 -28.59 3.74
N ARG A 126 -5.77 -28.27 2.58
CA ARG A 126 -4.34 -28.41 2.32
C ARG A 126 -3.48 -27.59 3.28
N VAL A 127 -3.93 -26.39 3.63
CA VAL A 127 -3.26 -25.55 4.64
C VAL A 127 -3.28 -26.23 6.02
N ALA A 128 -4.40 -26.82 6.44
CA ALA A 128 -4.48 -27.54 7.71
C ALA A 128 -3.59 -28.80 7.72
N GLU A 129 -3.64 -29.61 6.65
CA GLU A 129 -2.76 -30.78 6.46
C GLU A 129 -1.28 -30.38 6.51
N CYS A 130 -0.94 -29.24 5.90
CA CYS A 130 0.41 -28.69 5.92
C CYS A 130 0.88 -28.32 7.33
N ALA A 131 0.05 -27.66 8.13
CA ALA A 131 0.42 -27.30 9.51
C ALA A 131 0.74 -28.54 10.35
N GLU A 132 -0.05 -29.61 10.23
CA GLU A 132 0.22 -30.89 10.90
C GLU A 132 1.50 -31.57 10.36
N ARG A 133 1.74 -31.48 9.06
CA ARG A 133 2.97 -31.99 8.43
C ARG A 133 4.20 -31.26 8.94
N VAL A 134 4.17 -29.92 8.98
CA VAL A 134 5.27 -29.08 9.49
C VAL A 134 5.56 -29.42 10.95
N LYS A 135 4.54 -29.61 11.79
CA LYS A 135 4.70 -30.03 13.19
C LYS A 135 5.47 -31.37 13.28
N LYS A 136 5.11 -32.37 12.47
CA LYS A 136 5.79 -33.66 12.44
C LYS A 136 7.23 -33.54 11.92
N LEU A 137 7.44 -32.79 10.83
CA LEU A 137 8.77 -32.62 10.22
C LEU A 137 9.73 -31.81 11.11
N ALA A 138 9.25 -30.80 11.80
CA ALA A 138 10.06 -30.01 12.74
C ALA A 138 10.52 -30.80 13.96
N ALA A 139 9.72 -31.79 14.40
CA ALA A 139 10.09 -32.71 15.49
C ALA A 139 11.12 -33.78 15.08
N GLN A 140 11.25 -34.06 13.77
CA GLN A 140 12.24 -35.01 13.27
C GLN A 140 13.64 -34.42 13.31
N GLU A 141 14.64 -35.30 13.42
CA GLU A 141 16.02 -34.94 13.24
C GLU A 141 16.28 -34.51 11.79
N GLN A 142 16.93 -33.35 11.61
CA GLN A 142 17.28 -32.83 10.30
C GLN A 142 18.79 -32.96 10.10
N ASP A 143 19.18 -33.63 9.01
CA ASP A 143 20.59 -33.69 8.63
C ASP A 143 20.99 -32.46 7.83
N PHE A 144 21.67 -31.53 8.51
CA PHE A 144 22.17 -30.28 7.94
C PHE A 144 23.51 -30.44 7.18
N THR A 145 24.05 -31.64 7.06
CA THR A 145 25.30 -31.93 6.34
C THR A 145 25.08 -32.34 4.88
N VAL A 146 23.84 -32.62 4.48
CA VAL A 146 23.49 -33.01 3.11
C VAL A 146 23.55 -31.80 2.18
N ASP A 147 24.29 -31.90 1.06
CA ASP A 147 24.35 -30.87 0.02
C ASP A 147 23.12 -30.95 -0.90
N GLU A 148 22.09 -30.27 -0.50
CA GLU A 148 20.81 -30.17 -1.22
C GLU A 148 20.33 -28.73 -1.25
N TYR A 149 19.30 -28.44 -2.06
CA TYR A 149 18.81 -27.09 -2.31
C TYR A 149 17.30 -27.00 -2.21
N PHE A 150 16.81 -25.84 -1.79
CA PHE A 150 15.41 -25.43 -1.90
C PHE A 150 15.24 -24.44 -3.07
N GLU A 151 14.25 -24.68 -3.93
CA GLU A 151 13.91 -23.78 -5.05
C GLU A 151 13.05 -22.61 -4.55
N THR A 152 13.48 -21.37 -4.82
CA THR A 152 12.79 -20.14 -4.35
C THR A 152 11.71 -19.69 -5.33
N LYS A 153 11.87 -19.90 -6.63
CA LYS A 153 10.95 -19.46 -7.69
C LYS A 153 10.12 -20.64 -8.21
N ARG A 154 9.10 -21.02 -7.43
CA ARG A 154 8.27 -22.19 -7.72
C ARG A 154 6.97 -21.91 -8.48
N ALA A 155 6.66 -20.65 -8.78
CA ALA A 155 5.40 -20.29 -9.45
C ALA A 155 5.12 -21.05 -10.75
N GLU A 156 6.16 -21.47 -11.46
CA GLU A 156 6.06 -22.24 -12.72
C GLU A 156 6.44 -23.72 -12.56
N SER A 157 6.90 -24.15 -11.37
CA SER A 157 7.23 -25.56 -11.11
C SER A 157 5.98 -26.43 -11.21
N PRO A 158 6.08 -27.71 -11.60
CA PRO A 158 4.93 -28.60 -11.58
C PRO A 158 4.37 -28.76 -10.17
N PHE A 159 3.06 -29.02 -10.05
CA PHE A 159 2.46 -29.43 -8.79
C PHE A 159 3.02 -30.79 -8.34
N ALA A 160 3.22 -30.94 -7.04
CA ALA A 160 3.75 -32.19 -6.48
C ALA A 160 2.83 -33.39 -6.77
N ARG A 161 3.44 -34.51 -7.18
CA ARG A 161 2.73 -35.74 -7.55
C ARG A 161 2.70 -36.70 -6.35
N GLY A 162 1.58 -36.75 -5.68
CA GLY A 162 1.39 -37.66 -4.56
C GLY A 162 2.18 -37.31 -3.29
N GLU A 163 1.99 -38.13 -2.27
CA GLU A 163 2.44 -37.87 -0.90
C GLU A 163 3.97 -37.78 -0.77
N LYS A 164 4.72 -38.59 -1.52
CA LYS A 164 6.19 -38.62 -1.45
C LYS A 164 6.81 -37.27 -1.89
N GLU A 165 6.35 -36.71 -3.00
CA GLU A 165 6.87 -35.41 -3.49
C GLU A 165 6.43 -34.26 -2.58
N VAL A 166 5.20 -34.30 -2.07
CA VAL A 166 4.71 -33.33 -1.08
C VAL A 166 5.55 -33.38 0.20
N ALA A 167 5.81 -34.59 0.73
CA ALA A 167 6.61 -34.75 1.94
C ALA A 167 8.04 -34.21 1.75
N GLU A 168 8.68 -34.51 0.61
CA GLU A 168 10.03 -34.03 0.32
C GLU A 168 10.09 -32.52 0.13
N LEU A 169 9.11 -31.93 -0.56
CA LEU A 169 9.01 -30.48 -0.72
C LEU A 169 8.92 -29.77 0.63
N TRP A 170 8.05 -30.28 1.53
CA TRP A 170 7.88 -29.72 2.86
C TRP A 170 9.05 -30.02 3.79
N ARG A 171 9.71 -31.16 3.67
CA ARG A 171 10.93 -31.45 4.42
C ARG A 171 12.01 -30.40 4.13
N LYS A 172 12.26 -30.12 2.84
CA LYS A 172 13.21 -29.09 2.44
C LYS A 172 12.82 -27.68 2.91
N ARG A 173 11.52 -27.35 2.85
CA ARG A 173 11.04 -26.07 3.35
C ARG A 173 11.23 -25.90 4.85
N VAL A 174 10.90 -26.93 5.64
CA VAL A 174 11.10 -26.92 7.09
C VAL A 174 12.58 -26.83 7.42
N LYS A 175 13.43 -27.63 6.75
CA LYS A 175 14.90 -27.58 6.93
C LYS A 175 15.44 -26.17 6.67
N LEU A 176 15.00 -25.49 5.60
CA LEU A 176 15.39 -24.11 5.31
C LEU A 176 14.99 -23.16 6.44
N LEU A 177 13.74 -23.22 6.92
CA LEU A 177 13.26 -22.35 8.00
C LEU A 177 14.01 -22.57 9.31
N LEU A 178 14.36 -23.82 9.61
CA LEU A 178 15.21 -24.12 10.78
C LEU A 178 16.62 -23.55 10.61
N LEU A 179 17.22 -23.67 9.42
CA LEU A 179 18.53 -23.06 9.11
C LEU A 179 18.50 -21.53 9.27
N GLU A 180 17.43 -20.87 8.78
CA GLU A 180 17.25 -19.43 8.95
C GLU A 180 17.30 -19.04 10.44
N LYS A 181 16.56 -19.76 11.30
CA LYS A 181 16.51 -19.50 12.74
C LYS A 181 17.82 -19.82 13.47
N LEU A 182 18.47 -20.93 13.11
CA LEU A 182 19.79 -21.29 13.65
C LEU A 182 20.85 -20.25 13.28
N ALA A 183 20.82 -19.73 12.08
CA ALA A 183 21.72 -18.68 11.62
C ALA A 183 21.42 -17.31 12.26
N ASP A 184 20.20 -17.10 12.82
CA ASP A 184 19.84 -15.95 13.67
C ASP A 184 20.26 -16.15 15.14
N GLY A 185 21.03 -17.20 15.45
CA GLY A 185 21.56 -17.48 16.79
C GLY A 185 20.61 -18.21 17.74
N LYS A 186 19.46 -18.74 17.24
CA LYS A 186 18.52 -19.52 18.06
C LYS A 186 18.99 -20.96 18.24
N THR A 187 18.58 -21.55 19.34
CA THR A 187 18.72 -22.99 19.53
C THR A 187 17.79 -23.78 18.60
N LEU A 188 18.08 -25.07 18.38
CA LEU A 188 17.25 -25.90 17.53
C LEU A 188 15.82 -26.04 18.06
N ASP A 189 15.64 -26.11 19.38
CA ASP A 189 14.32 -26.25 19.98
C ASP A 189 13.50 -24.96 19.86
N GLU A 190 14.09 -23.79 20.06
CA GLU A 190 13.44 -22.50 19.79
C GLU A 190 13.07 -22.36 18.31
N ALA A 191 13.97 -22.76 17.40
CA ALA A 191 13.72 -22.75 15.95
C ALA A 191 12.52 -23.66 15.58
N ARG A 192 12.46 -24.86 16.15
CA ARG A 192 11.35 -25.81 15.97
C ARG A 192 10.01 -25.22 16.45
N GLU A 193 10.01 -24.67 17.66
CA GLU A 193 8.82 -24.04 18.25
C GLU A 193 8.29 -22.90 17.38
N GLU A 194 9.18 -22.00 16.94
CA GLU A 194 8.82 -20.87 16.09
C GLU A 194 8.27 -21.30 14.73
N VAL A 195 8.91 -22.28 14.07
CA VAL A 195 8.45 -22.79 12.77
C VAL A 195 7.08 -23.44 12.91
N VAL A 196 6.84 -24.24 13.95
CA VAL A 196 5.52 -24.85 14.23
C VAL A 196 4.48 -23.77 14.51
N LYS A 197 4.80 -22.77 15.33
CA LYS A 197 3.93 -21.65 15.67
C LYS A 197 3.55 -20.84 14.43
N LEU A 198 4.51 -20.57 13.52
CA LEU A 198 4.27 -19.87 12.25
C LEU A 198 3.16 -20.53 11.43
N TYR A 199 3.28 -21.83 11.16
CA TYR A 199 2.32 -22.57 10.33
C TYR A 199 1.00 -22.85 11.05
N ARG A 200 1.02 -23.10 12.34
CA ARG A 200 -0.20 -23.19 13.16
C ARG A 200 -1.00 -21.89 13.10
N ASN A 201 -0.36 -20.76 13.33
CA ASN A 201 -1.03 -19.45 13.29
C ASN A 201 -1.53 -19.10 11.89
N PHE A 202 -0.78 -19.47 10.85
CA PHE A 202 -1.22 -19.33 9.46
C PHE A 202 -2.48 -20.18 9.19
N SER A 203 -2.47 -21.44 9.59
CA SER A 203 -3.61 -22.36 9.44
C SER A 203 -4.86 -21.81 10.16
N ILE A 204 -4.73 -21.39 11.43
CA ILE A 204 -5.84 -20.79 12.19
C ILE A 204 -6.44 -19.59 11.46
N ARG A 205 -5.60 -18.70 10.92
CA ARG A 205 -6.09 -17.53 10.16
C ARG A 205 -6.81 -17.93 8.89
N MET A 206 -6.28 -18.90 8.13
CA MET A 206 -6.90 -19.37 6.90
C MET A 206 -8.23 -20.07 7.16
N GLN A 207 -8.34 -20.90 8.21
CA GLN A 207 -9.58 -21.57 8.60
C GLN A 207 -10.72 -20.60 8.98
N ARG A 208 -10.41 -19.34 9.24
CA ARG A 208 -11.40 -18.27 9.48
C ARG A 208 -11.82 -17.52 8.21
N THR A 209 -11.36 -17.96 7.03
CA THR A 209 -11.81 -17.37 5.75
C THR A 209 -13.27 -17.67 5.55
N ASP A 210 -14.09 -16.64 5.38
CA ASP A 210 -15.52 -16.75 5.10
C ASP A 210 -15.82 -16.76 3.60
N GLY A 211 -17.09 -17.01 3.25
CA GLY A 211 -17.53 -17.08 1.86
C GLY A 211 -17.36 -15.74 1.11
N MET A 212 -17.52 -14.60 1.79
CA MET A 212 -17.35 -13.27 1.17
C MET A 212 -15.87 -12.97 0.84
N GLU A 213 -14.97 -13.36 1.73
CA GLU A 213 -13.52 -13.24 1.45
C GLU A 213 -13.10 -14.16 0.30
N MET A 214 -13.59 -15.39 0.27
CA MET A 214 -13.32 -16.32 -0.83
C MET A 214 -13.88 -15.79 -2.16
N LEU A 215 -15.09 -15.24 -2.15
CA LEU A 215 -15.67 -14.56 -3.30
C LEU A 215 -14.80 -13.39 -3.77
N GLN A 216 -14.32 -12.56 -2.83
CA GLN A 216 -13.45 -11.43 -3.17
C GLN A 216 -12.13 -11.90 -3.80
N ILE A 217 -11.51 -12.97 -3.26
CA ILE A 217 -10.27 -13.55 -3.85
C ILE A 217 -10.55 -14.04 -5.27
N PHE A 218 -11.63 -14.79 -5.47
CA PHE A 218 -12.02 -15.34 -6.78
C PHE A 218 -12.29 -14.22 -7.79
N LEU A 219 -13.18 -13.27 -7.47
CA LEU A 219 -13.52 -12.18 -8.37
C LEU A 219 -12.33 -11.25 -8.65
N THR A 220 -11.49 -11.00 -7.66
CA THR A 220 -10.26 -10.22 -7.85
C THR A 220 -9.29 -10.94 -8.80
N ALA A 221 -9.10 -12.25 -8.63
CA ALA A 221 -8.26 -13.04 -9.54
C ALA A 221 -8.84 -13.05 -10.96
N ALA A 222 -10.15 -13.13 -11.10
CA ALA A 222 -10.83 -13.08 -12.40
C ALA A 222 -10.71 -11.70 -13.07
N THR A 223 -10.97 -10.62 -12.34
CA THR A 223 -10.94 -9.25 -12.88
C THR A 223 -9.52 -8.82 -13.27
N LYS A 224 -8.51 -9.22 -12.50
CA LYS A 224 -7.10 -8.97 -12.79
C LYS A 224 -6.61 -9.58 -14.11
N THR A 225 -7.35 -10.52 -14.70
CA THR A 225 -7.00 -11.05 -16.03
C THR A 225 -7.34 -10.08 -17.18
N TYR A 226 -8.07 -9.01 -16.90
CA TYR A 226 -8.33 -7.92 -17.85
C TYR A 226 -7.22 -6.85 -17.77
N ASP A 227 -6.81 -6.46 -16.58
CA ASP A 227 -5.68 -5.59 -16.28
C ASP A 227 -5.33 -5.70 -14.78
N PRO A 228 -4.13 -5.33 -14.33
CA PRO A 228 -3.71 -5.57 -12.93
C PRO A 228 -4.48 -4.73 -11.89
N HIS A 229 -5.25 -3.72 -12.30
CA HIS A 229 -5.87 -2.74 -11.41
C HIS A 229 -7.38 -2.90 -11.23
N THR A 230 -8.04 -3.63 -12.15
CA THR A 230 -9.47 -3.94 -12.02
C THR A 230 -9.66 -4.97 -10.90
N THR A 231 -10.44 -4.62 -9.87
CA THR A 231 -10.63 -5.47 -8.69
C THR A 231 -12.02 -5.28 -8.07
N TYR A 232 -12.59 -6.38 -7.57
CA TYR A 232 -13.77 -6.33 -6.71
C TYR A 232 -13.35 -5.99 -5.29
N MET A 233 -14.08 -5.09 -4.66
CA MET A 233 -13.96 -4.72 -3.25
C MET A 233 -15.23 -5.14 -2.52
N SER A 234 -15.10 -6.02 -1.51
CA SER A 234 -16.19 -6.30 -0.58
C SER A 234 -16.59 -5.00 0.15
N PRO A 235 -17.75 -4.96 0.82
CA PRO A 235 -18.18 -3.79 1.59
C PRO A 235 -17.13 -3.28 2.56
N ASP A 236 -16.45 -4.18 3.26
CA ASP A 236 -15.38 -3.84 4.22
C ASP A 236 -14.15 -3.25 3.53
N THR A 237 -13.75 -3.84 2.39
CA THR A 237 -12.63 -3.33 1.60
C THR A 237 -12.96 -1.97 1.01
N LEU A 238 -14.20 -1.76 0.58
CA LEU A 238 -14.69 -0.48 0.10
C LEU A 238 -14.69 0.60 1.20
N GLU A 239 -15.17 0.27 2.40
CA GLU A 239 -15.14 1.19 3.54
C GLU A 239 -13.71 1.60 3.90
N ASN A 240 -12.78 0.64 4.00
CA ASN A 240 -11.38 0.92 4.28
C ASN A 240 -10.74 1.80 3.18
N PHE A 241 -11.08 1.56 1.91
CA PHE A 241 -10.65 2.42 0.80
C PHE A 241 -11.19 3.86 0.96
N GLN A 242 -12.48 4.01 1.27
CA GLN A 242 -13.08 5.33 1.51
C GLN A 242 -12.44 6.06 2.68
N ILE A 243 -12.15 5.35 3.79
CA ILE A 243 -11.42 5.90 4.95
C ILE A 243 -10.04 6.39 4.53
N SER A 244 -9.30 5.60 3.73
CA SER A 244 -7.97 6.00 3.26
C SER A 244 -8.00 7.24 2.34
N MET A 245 -9.11 7.46 1.63
CA MET A 245 -9.26 8.62 0.76
C MET A 245 -9.73 9.87 1.49
N ARG A 246 -10.64 9.75 2.47
CA ARG A 246 -11.12 10.91 3.24
C ARG A 246 -10.27 11.24 4.47
N LEU A 247 -9.31 10.35 4.83
CA LEU A 247 -8.45 10.45 6.01
C LEU A 247 -9.21 10.60 7.35
N GLU A 248 -10.41 10.06 7.41
CA GLU A 248 -11.29 10.16 8.57
C GLU A 248 -12.01 8.83 8.80
N LEU A 249 -12.17 8.47 10.06
CA LEU A 249 -12.98 7.33 10.48
C LEU A 249 -13.76 7.64 11.76
N GLU A 250 -14.77 6.84 12.06
CA GLU A 250 -15.47 6.88 13.35
C GLU A 250 -15.07 5.68 14.21
N GLY A 251 -14.61 5.94 15.43
CA GLY A 251 -14.11 4.89 16.32
C GLY A 251 -13.37 5.45 17.53
N ILE A 252 -12.47 4.66 18.09
CA ILE A 252 -11.68 5.06 19.27
C ILE A 252 -10.36 5.78 18.92
N GLY A 253 -9.83 5.58 17.70
CA GLY A 253 -8.54 6.15 17.31
C GLY A 253 -7.34 5.37 17.85
N ALA A 254 -7.32 4.04 17.61
CA ALA A 254 -6.19 3.18 17.87
C ALA A 254 -5.86 2.35 16.63
N ALA A 255 -4.57 2.25 16.30
CA ALA A 255 -4.05 1.31 15.31
C ALA A 255 -3.80 -0.03 15.98
N LEU A 256 -4.22 -1.12 15.32
CA LEU A 256 -4.21 -2.46 15.89
C LEU A 256 -3.35 -3.40 15.04
N GLN A 257 -2.61 -4.27 15.69
CA GLN A 257 -1.88 -5.38 15.10
C GLN A 257 -2.20 -6.69 15.79
N SER A 258 -1.95 -7.81 15.10
CA SER A 258 -2.12 -9.14 15.70
C SER A 258 -0.74 -9.73 16.00
N ILE A 259 -0.48 -9.99 17.27
CA ILE A 259 0.76 -10.63 17.76
C ILE A 259 0.34 -11.88 18.53
N ASP A 260 0.83 -13.04 18.11
CA ASP A 260 0.57 -14.34 18.75
C ASP A 260 -0.91 -14.66 18.99
N GLY A 261 -1.78 -14.18 18.11
CA GLY A 261 -3.24 -14.34 18.21
C GLY A 261 -3.92 -13.27 19.07
N TYR A 262 -3.18 -12.42 19.77
CA TYR A 262 -3.75 -11.30 20.51
C TYR A 262 -3.89 -10.07 19.63
N THR A 263 -4.92 -9.27 19.91
CA THR A 263 -5.05 -7.93 19.36
C THR A 263 -4.26 -6.96 20.24
N VAL A 264 -3.23 -6.35 19.67
CA VAL A 264 -2.31 -5.43 20.35
C VAL A 264 -2.44 -4.03 19.77
N VAL A 265 -2.49 -3.03 20.63
CA VAL A 265 -2.45 -1.61 20.22
C VAL A 265 -1.05 -1.29 19.73
N SER A 266 -0.89 -0.99 18.44
CA SER A 266 0.40 -0.56 17.89
C SER A 266 0.65 0.93 18.09
N GLN A 267 -0.42 1.74 18.00
CA GLN A 267 -0.36 3.19 18.17
C GLN A 267 -1.71 3.73 18.62
N VAL A 268 -1.71 4.77 19.44
CA VAL A 268 -2.91 5.58 19.76
C VAL A 268 -2.84 6.83 18.92
N ILE A 269 -3.89 7.09 18.11
CA ILE A 269 -3.92 8.20 17.15
C ILE A 269 -4.16 9.51 17.92
N PRO A 270 -3.29 10.51 17.77
CA PRO A 270 -3.43 11.80 18.42
C PRO A 270 -4.79 12.46 18.13
N GLY A 271 -5.40 13.10 19.12
CA GLY A 271 -6.72 13.71 18.99
C GLY A 271 -7.90 12.72 18.87
N GLY A 272 -7.65 11.40 18.82
CA GLY A 272 -8.67 10.36 18.86
C GLY A 272 -9.33 10.20 20.23
N ALA A 273 -10.42 9.45 20.31
CA ALA A 273 -11.13 9.20 21.57
C ALA A 273 -10.24 8.51 22.61
N ALA A 274 -9.47 7.50 22.21
CA ALA A 274 -8.53 6.79 23.09
C ALA A 274 -7.38 7.71 23.58
N ALA A 275 -6.89 8.61 22.72
CA ALA A 275 -5.85 9.56 23.11
C ALA A 275 -6.38 10.58 24.17
N ARG A 276 -7.63 11.04 24.01
CA ARG A 276 -8.25 11.93 25.00
C ARG A 276 -8.59 11.22 26.31
N ASP A 277 -8.93 9.94 26.25
CA ASP A 277 -9.16 9.10 27.44
C ASP A 277 -7.86 8.85 28.21
N GLY A 278 -6.74 8.62 27.51
CA GLY A 278 -5.37 8.52 28.05
C GLY A 278 -5.03 7.18 28.73
N ARG A 279 -6.00 6.29 28.94
CA ARG A 279 -5.77 5.00 29.61
C ARG A 279 -5.26 3.92 28.66
N LEU A 280 -5.72 3.90 27.40
CA LEU A 280 -5.24 2.96 26.39
C LEU A 280 -3.86 3.39 25.86
N LYS A 281 -2.88 2.47 25.89
CA LYS A 281 -1.48 2.75 25.51
C LYS A 281 -0.98 1.82 24.39
N PRO A 282 0.07 2.20 23.65
CA PRO A 282 0.78 1.28 22.79
C PRO A 282 1.24 0.02 23.56
N GLN A 283 1.25 -1.14 22.89
CA GLN A 283 1.55 -2.47 23.40
C GLN A 283 0.49 -3.09 24.34
N ASP A 284 -0.60 -2.38 24.66
CA ASP A 284 -1.72 -2.97 25.38
C ASP A 284 -2.39 -4.07 24.55
N LYS A 285 -2.76 -5.17 25.21
CA LYS A 285 -3.52 -6.26 24.60
C LYS A 285 -5.01 -6.05 24.85
N ILE A 286 -5.81 -6.03 23.80
CA ILE A 286 -7.26 -6.02 23.90
C ILE A 286 -7.72 -7.48 23.90
N LEU A 287 -8.30 -7.93 25.01
CA LEU A 287 -8.69 -9.31 25.22
C LEU A 287 -10.13 -9.56 24.75
N GLU A 288 -11.05 -8.67 25.15
CA GLU A 288 -12.48 -8.79 24.90
C GLU A 288 -13.10 -7.43 24.60
N VAL A 289 -14.23 -7.42 23.90
CA VAL A 289 -15.00 -6.22 23.53
C VAL A 289 -16.47 -6.41 23.82
N ALA A 290 -17.12 -5.37 24.41
CA ALA A 290 -18.57 -5.29 24.52
C ALA A 290 -19.11 -3.96 23.98
N GLN A 291 -20.41 -3.90 23.64
CA GLN A 291 -21.06 -2.74 23.03
C GLN A 291 -21.95 -2.02 24.08
N GLY A 292 -21.89 -0.68 24.13
CA GLY A 292 -22.70 0.13 25.04
C GLY A 292 -22.47 -0.30 26.49
N ASP A 293 -23.57 -0.57 27.20
CA ASP A 293 -23.56 -1.03 28.60
C ASP A 293 -23.76 -2.54 28.73
N SER A 294 -23.62 -3.29 27.63
CA SER A 294 -23.72 -4.76 27.63
C SER A 294 -22.65 -5.39 28.51
N LYS A 295 -23.05 -6.43 29.26
CA LYS A 295 -22.13 -7.29 30.01
C LYS A 295 -21.64 -8.47 29.20
N GLU A 296 -22.11 -8.63 27.97
CA GLU A 296 -21.69 -9.71 27.05
C GLU A 296 -20.43 -9.29 26.32
N PHE A 297 -19.31 -9.82 26.74
CA PHE A 297 -18.01 -9.59 26.12
C PHE A 297 -17.72 -10.66 25.08
N VAL A 298 -17.23 -10.23 23.91
CA VAL A 298 -16.75 -11.10 22.83
C VAL A 298 -15.24 -11.25 22.97
N ASP A 299 -14.78 -12.51 23.08
CA ASP A 299 -13.34 -12.84 23.13
C ASP A 299 -12.69 -12.57 21.76
N LEU A 300 -11.60 -11.86 21.77
CA LEU A 300 -10.85 -11.47 20.57
C LEU A 300 -9.67 -12.40 20.27
N LEU A 301 -9.37 -13.38 21.11
CA LEU A 301 -8.23 -14.28 20.92
C LEU A 301 -8.33 -15.01 19.58
N ASN A 302 -7.26 -14.93 18.79
CA ASN A 302 -7.18 -15.47 17.44
C ASN A 302 -8.25 -14.93 16.45
N MET A 303 -9.00 -13.86 16.79
CA MET A 303 -9.93 -13.21 15.87
C MET A 303 -9.17 -12.48 14.77
N LYS A 304 -9.73 -12.45 13.54
CA LYS A 304 -9.14 -11.65 12.45
C LYS A 304 -9.19 -10.17 12.81
N ARG A 305 -8.11 -9.43 12.46
CA ARG A 305 -8.05 -7.99 12.71
C ARG A 305 -9.24 -7.23 12.09
N SER A 306 -9.72 -7.65 10.90
CA SER A 306 -10.90 -7.06 10.26
C SER A 306 -12.17 -7.20 11.10
N GLU A 307 -12.38 -8.35 11.73
CA GLU A 307 -13.52 -8.62 12.62
C GLU A 307 -13.42 -7.81 13.91
N VAL A 308 -12.22 -7.79 14.52
CA VAL A 308 -11.95 -6.96 15.71
C VAL A 308 -12.21 -5.48 15.43
N VAL A 309 -11.72 -4.97 14.28
CA VAL A 309 -11.92 -3.59 13.88
C VAL A 309 -13.41 -3.26 13.72
N LYS A 310 -14.24 -4.16 13.18
CA LYS A 310 -15.71 -3.98 13.10
C LYS A 310 -16.37 -3.87 14.48
N LEU A 311 -15.89 -4.62 15.47
CA LEU A 311 -16.41 -4.56 16.84
C LEU A 311 -16.00 -3.26 17.55
N ILE A 312 -14.79 -2.75 17.29
CA ILE A 312 -14.24 -1.58 17.96
C ILE A 312 -14.72 -0.28 17.29
N ARG A 313 -14.77 -0.22 15.94
CA ARG A 313 -15.36 0.91 15.20
C ARG A 313 -16.87 1.00 15.45
N GLY A 314 -17.45 2.13 15.12
CA GLY A 314 -18.89 2.37 15.21
C GLY A 314 -19.20 3.85 15.21
N LYS A 315 -20.49 4.20 15.15
CA LYS A 315 -20.95 5.59 15.03
C LYS A 315 -20.44 6.46 16.18
N LYS A 316 -20.04 7.68 15.84
CA LYS A 316 -19.70 8.73 16.81
C LYS A 316 -20.80 8.85 17.89
N GLY A 317 -20.39 8.96 19.16
CA GLY A 317 -21.28 9.08 20.32
C GLY A 317 -21.73 7.73 20.91
N THR A 318 -21.46 6.60 20.27
CA THR A 318 -21.71 5.26 20.86
C THR A 318 -20.53 4.83 21.71
N THR A 319 -20.77 4.00 22.73
CA THR A 319 -19.75 3.50 23.65
C THR A 319 -19.28 2.11 23.24
N VAL A 320 -17.99 1.84 23.38
CA VAL A 320 -17.40 0.51 23.33
C VAL A 320 -16.66 0.25 24.65
N GLN A 321 -16.82 -0.94 25.19
CA GLN A 321 -16.07 -1.41 26.35
C GLN A 321 -14.96 -2.35 25.86
N LEU A 322 -13.73 -2.10 26.33
CA LEU A 322 -12.55 -2.88 25.99
C LEU A 322 -11.99 -3.50 27.27
N LYS A 323 -11.93 -4.80 27.35
CA LYS A 323 -11.16 -5.47 28.41
C LYS A 323 -9.72 -5.58 27.94
N ILE A 324 -8.84 -4.84 28.57
CA ILE A 324 -7.44 -4.70 28.17
C ILE A 324 -6.51 -5.29 29.23
N LYS A 325 -5.31 -5.64 28.80
CA LYS A 325 -4.18 -5.96 29.65
C LYS A 325 -3.01 -5.10 29.23
N HIS A 326 -2.54 -4.23 30.13
CA HIS A 326 -1.36 -3.43 29.90
C HIS A 326 -0.10 -4.28 29.77
N ALA A 327 0.89 -3.78 29.04
CA ALA A 327 2.15 -4.48 28.82
C ALA A 327 2.92 -4.72 30.14
N ASP A 328 2.81 -3.81 31.08
CA ASP A 328 3.47 -3.77 32.38
C ASP A 328 2.61 -4.32 33.54
N SER A 329 1.39 -4.80 33.28
CA SER A 329 0.46 -5.30 34.29
C SER A 329 0.07 -6.76 34.10
N ALA A 330 -0.07 -7.51 35.19
CA ALA A 330 -0.65 -8.85 35.17
C ALA A 330 -2.19 -8.84 35.14
N ALA A 331 -2.82 -7.77 35.68
CA ALA A 331 -4.26 -7.64 35.78
C ALA A 331 -4.88 -7.09 34.49
N ALA A 332 -6.10 -7.53 34.19
CA ALA A 332 -6.90 -6.94 33.12
C ALA A 332 -7.89 -5.92 33.71
N GLU A 333 -8.16 -4.85 32.96
CA GLU A 333 -9.18 -3.86 33.33
C GLU A 333 -10.15 -3.61 32.17
N VAL A 334 -11.29 -3.00 32.46
CA VAL A 334 -12.30 -2.64 31.47
C VAL A 334 -12.31 -1.13 31.26
N LEU A 335 -12.04 -0.69 30.02
CA LEU A 335 -12.13 0.69 29.61
C LEU A 335 -13.40 0.92 28.80
N SER A 336 -14.23 1.90 29.21
CA SER A 336 -15.36 2.38 28.42
C SER A 336 -14.94 3.63 27.66
N ILE A 337 -14.96 3.58 26.31
CA ILE A 337 -14.55 4.67 25.44
C ILE A 337 -15.71 5.08 24.54
N VAL A 338 -16.06 6.37 24.53
CA VAL A 338 -17.06 6.92 23.62
C VAL A 338 -16.43 7.18 22.27
N ARG A 339 -16.95 6.54 21.23
CA ARG A 339 -16.43 6.68 19.85
C ARG A 339 -16.57 8.10 19.35
N ALA A 340 -15.60 8.56 18.61
CA ALA A 340 -15.55 9.89 18.03
C ALA A 340 -15.11 9.84 16.57
N LYS A 341 -15.21 10.99 15.90
CA LYS A 341 -14.52 11.22 14.63
C LYS A 341 -13.00 11.24 14.90
N VAL A 342 -12.24 10.48 14.15
CA VAL A 342 -10.79 10.38 14.23
C VAL A 342 -10.22 10.83 12.90
N VAL A 343 -9.34 11.82 12.92
CA VAL A 343 -8.61 12.32 11.75
C VAL A 343 -7.25 11.64 11.70
N LEU A 344 -6.88 11.14 10.53
CA LEU A 344 -5.60 10.47 10.30
C LEU A 344 -4.54 11.49 9.86
N SER A 345 -4.15 12.39 10.76
CA SER A 345 -3.26 13.52 10.49
C SER A 345 -1.85 13.08 10.04
N ASP A 346 -1.39 11.91 10.46
CA ASP A 346 -0.14 11.28 10.02
C ASP A 346 -0.12 10.91 8.53
N ARG A 347 -1.30 10.88 7.88
CA ARG A 347 -1.49 10.61 6.46
C ARG A 347 -1.81 11.84 5.61
N GLU A 348 -1.87 12.99 6.23
CA GLU A 348 -2.04 14.28 5.54
C GLU A 348 -0.71 14.75 4.94
N ALA A 349 -0.78 15.74 4.05
CA ALA A 349 0.40 16.45 3.58
C ALA A 349 1.10 17.13 4.76
N GLN A 350 2.41 16.91 4.88
CA GLN A 350 3.25 17.51 5.92
C GLN A 350 4.25 18.45 5.29
N GLY A 351 4.52 19.58 5.95
CA GLY A 351 5.45 20.59 5.44
C GLY A 351 6.47 21.02 6.49
N GLU A 352 7.74 21.05 6.10
CA GLU A 352 8.85 21.51 6.94
C GLU A 352 9.84 22.34 6.14
N ILE A 353 10.51 23.31 6.80
CA ILE A 353 11.54 24.14 6.15
C ILE A 353 12.90 23.73 6.67
N PHE A 354 13.79 23.39 5.75
CA PHE A 354 15.18 23.05 6.03
C PHE A 354 16.13 24.16 5.56
N GLU A 355 17.10 24.47 6.41
CA GLU A 355 18.18 25.36 6.06
C GLU A 355 19.35 24.59 5.44
N VAL A 356 19.80 25.05 4.26
CA VAL A 356 20.94 24.52 3.53
C VAL A 356 22.05 25.57 3.55
N LYS A 357 23.11 25.30 4.28
CA LYS A 357 24.28 26.21 4.41
C LYS A 357 25.11 26.19 3.14
N ARG A 358 25.55 27.36 2.66
CA ARG A 358 26.36 27.53 1.46
C ARG A 358 27.72 28.19 1.73
N GLY A 359 28.78 27.51 1.32
CA GLY A 359 30.14 28.03 1.35
C GLY A 359 30.66 28.54 2.70
N LYS A 360 31.70 29.37 2.69
CA LYS A 360 32.27 30.03 3.88
C LYS A 360 31.44 31.26 4.33
N ALA A 361 30.57 31.78 3.48
CA ALA A 361 29.63 32.85 3.82
C ALA A 361 28.46 32.24 4.62
N LYS A 362 28.03 32.94 5.69
CA LYS A 362 26.91 32.49 6.57
C LYS A 362 25.52 32.54 5.89
N GLU A 363 25.45 32.56 4.56
CA GLU A 363 24.18 32.52 3.84
C GLU A 363 23.62 31.10 3.86
N SER A 364 22.42 30.93 4.42
CA SER A 364 21.63 29.70 4.33
C SER A 364 20.45 29.93 3.36
N LEU A 365 20.22 28.95 2.49
CA LEU A 365 19.01 28.88 1.68
C LEU A 365 17.94 28.08 2.41
N LYS A 366 16.70 28.54 2.34
CA LYS A 366 15.56 27.88 2.97
C LYS A 366 14.80 27.05 1.93
N VAL A 367 14.77 25.75 2.12
CA VAL A 367 14.04 24.82 1.25
C VAL A 367 12.81 24.29 1.98
N GLY A 368 11.64 24.59 1.44
CA GLY A 368 10.37 24.03 1.95
C GLY A 368 10.14 22.64 1.36
N VAL A 369 10.03 21.63 2.23
CA VAL A 369 9.73 20.24 1.83
C VAL A 369 8.28 19.93 2.17
N VAL A 370 7.54 19.42 1.19
CA VAL A 370 6.19 18.88 1.37
C VAL A 370 6.23 17.38 1.13
N VAL A 371 6.02 16.59 2.17
CA VAL A 371 5.82 15.13 2.05
C VAL A 371 4.35 14.86 1.80
N LEU A 372 4.04 14.22 0.68
CA LEU A 372 2.69 13.92 0.25
C LEU A 372 2.47 12.41 0.15
N PRO A 373 1.83 11.76 1.16
CA PRO A 373 1.65 10.31 1.17
C PRO A 373 0.67 9.77 0.12
N SER A 374 -0.34 10.55 -0.28
CA SER A 374 -1.32 10.20 -1.32
C SER A 374 -2.07 11.44 -1.82
N PHE A 375 -2.72 11.32 -2.97
CA PHE A 375 -3.65 12.34 -3.47
C PHE A 375 -5.05 12.07 -2.89
N TYR A 376 -5.19 12.36 -1.60
CA TYR A 376 -6.42 12.14 -0.84
C TYR A 376 -7.50 13.19 -1.12
N MET A 377 -8.77 12.77 -1.02
CA MET A 377 -9.93 13.63 -1.21
C MET A 377 -11.17 13.00 -0.56
N ASP A 378 -11.93 13.78 0.19
CA ASP A 378 -13.30 13.38 0.58
C ASP A 378 -14.26 13.57 -0.61
N MET A 379 -14.31 12.54 -1.47
CA MET A 379 -15.15 12.54 -2.67
C MET A 379 -16.64 12.68 -2.33
N ALA A 380 -17.08 12.16 -1.18
CA ALA A 380 -18.47 12.20 -0.78
C ALA A 380 -18.88 13.61 -0.33
N ALA A 381 -18.03 14.30 0.45
CA ALA A 381 -18.27 15.67 0.82
C ALA A 381 -18.20 16.62 -0.40
N ALA A 382 -17.21 16.42 -1.28
CA ALA A 382 -17.08 17.17 -2.53
C ALA A 382 -18.32 17.02 -3.42
N SER A 383 -18.84 15.80 -3.60
CA SER A 383 -20.03 15.55 -4.41
C SER A 383 -21.31 16.17 -3.84
N ARG A 384 -21.36 16.41 -2.52
CA ARG A 384 -22.46 17.14 -1.85
C ARG A 384 -22.28 18.65 -1.87
N GLY A 385 -21.23 19.17 -2.50
CA GLY A 385 -20.96 20.60 -2.57
C GLY A 385 -20.44 21.22 -1.25
N VAL A 386 -19.93 20.41 -0.31
CA VAL A 386 -19.27 20.93 0.90
C VAL A 386 -18.03 21.72 0.49
N LYS A 387 -17.97 22.99 0.85
CA LYS A 387 -16.86 23.87 0.41
C LYS A 387 -15.52 23.50 1.05
N ASP A 388 -15.50 23.07 2.30
CA ASP A 388 -14.28 22.75 3.05
C ASP A 388 -14.16 21.22 3.27
N PHE A 389 -14.15 20.43 2.16
CA PHE A 389 -13.88 19.00 2.22
C PHE A 389 -12.38 18.73 2.30
N LYS A 390 -11.96 17.58 2.82
CA LYS A 390 -10.56 17.17 2.88
C LYS A 390 -9.98 17.01 1.48
N SER A 391 -8.90 17.75 1.17
CA SER A 391 -8.29 17.86 -0.17
C SER A 391 -6.77 18.05 -0.07
N THR A 392 -6.04 17.24 -0.81
CA THR A 392 -4.58 17.37 -0.97
C THR A 392 -4.19 18.74 -1.49
N THR A 393 -4.85 19.23 -2.54
CA THR A 393 -4.56 20.51 -3.18
C THR A 393 -4.65 21.67 -2.19
N ARG A 394 -5.69 21.68 -1.36
CA ARG A 394 -5.89 22.74 -0.35
C ARG A 394 -4.89 22.67 0.78
N ASP A 395 -4.57 21.46 1.25
CA ASP A 395 -3.60 21.32 2.33
C ASP A 395 -2.21 21.76 1.87
N VAL A 396 -1.79 21.34 0.66
CA VAL A 396 -0.50 21.76 0.07
C VAL A 396 -0.48 23.27 -0.22
N ALA A 397 -1.58 23.86 -0.73
CA ALA A 397 -1.67 25.31 -0.93
C ALA A 397 -1.45 26.09 0.39
N ARG A 398 -2.06 25.62 1.50
CA ARG A 398 -1.88 26.21 2.84
C ARG A 398 -0.44 26.08 3.33
N ILE A 399 0.21 24.93 3.10
CA ILE A 399 1.62 24.71 3.48
C ILE A 399 2.53 25.65 2.67
N ILE A 400 2.31 25.78 1.36
CA ILE A 400 3.09 26.67 0.49
C ILE A 400 2.94 28.15 0.91
N GLU A 401 1.73 28.56 1.28
CA GLU A 401 1.50 29.93 1.76
C GLU A 401 2.30 30.20 3.05
N GLY A 402 2.24 29.28 4.03
CA GLY A 402 3.07 29.39 5.24
C GLY A 402 4.58 29.34 4.97
N PHE A 403 5.02 28.69 3.90
CA PHE A 403 6.39 28.72 3.46
C PHE A 403 6.80 30.08 2.86
N LYS A 404 5.92 30.67 2.06
CA LYS A 404 6.15 32.01 1.46
C LYS A 404 6.29 33.08 2.54
N GLU A 405 5.45 33.04 3.58
CA GLU A 405 5.55 33.96 4.72
C GLU A 405 6.92 33.90 5.42
N LYS A 406 7.56 32.71 5.41
CA LYS A 406 8.88 32.48 6.01
C LYS A 406 10.06 32.72 5.06
N GLY A 407 9.77 33.14 3.81
CA GLY A 407 10.76 33.52 2.80
C GLY A 407 11.63 32.35 2.35
N ILE A 408 11.01 31.27 1.82
CA ILE A 408 11.72 30.13 1.24
C ILE A 408 12.30 30.46 -0.13
N ASP A 409 13.38 29.75 -0.50
CA ASP A 409 14.09 29.89 -1.79
C ASP A 409 13.69 28.82 -2.81
N ALA A 410 13.28 27.62 -2.34
CA ALA A 410 12.86 26.51 -3.18
C ALA A 410 11.80 25.65 -2.49
N VAL A 411 11.05 24.89 -3.29
CA VAL A 411 10.08 23.87 -2.82
C VAL A 411 10.50 22.50 -3.32
N VAL A 412 10.42 21.50 -2.45
CA VAL A 412 10.53 20.08 -2.77
C VAL A 412 9.18 19.42 -2.48
N ILE A 413 8.61 18.70 -3.46
CA ILE A 413 7.43 17.84 -3.26
C ILE A 413 7.90 16.38 -3.24
N ASP A 414 7.85 15.74 -2.09
CA ASP A 414 8.26 14.34 -1.91
C ASP A 414 7.09 13.38 -2.15
N LEU A 415 7.19 12.62 -3.24
CA LEU A 415 6.22 11.61 -3.67
C LEU A 415 6.75 10.18 -3.56
N ARG A 416 7.89 9.95 -2.91
CA ARG A 416 8.56 8.63 -2.89
C ARG A 416 7.65 7.46 -2.49
N MET A 417 6.70 7.66 -1.59
CA MET A 417 5.77 6.62 -1.13
C MET A 417 4.34 6.85 -1.60
N ASN A 418 4.14 7.69 -2.62
CA ASN A 418 2.81 8.10 -3.08
C ASN A 418 2.32 7.25 -4.26
N GLY A 419 1.48 6.28 -4.01
CA GLY A 419 0.86 5.41 -5.03
C GLY A 419 -0.26 6.07 -5.85
N GLY A 420 -0.47 7.39 -5.72
CA GLY A 420 -1.52 8.13 -6.41
C GLY A 420 -2.74 8.47 -5.55
N GLY A 421 -3.90 8.57 -6.16
CA GLY A 421 -5.17 8.92 -5.51
C GLY A 421 -6.17 9.54 -6.48
N ALA A 422 -6.83 10.62 -6.07
CA ALA A 422 -7.86 11.29 -6.85
C ALA A 422 -7.26 12.06 -8.05
N LEU A 423 -7.81 11.83 -9.24
CA LEU A 423 -7.40 12.52 -10.46
C LEU A 423 -7.58 14.04 -10.38
N SER A 424 -8.69 14.50 -9.78
CA SER A 424 -8.95 15.92 -9.57
C SER A 424 -7.88 16.59 -8.70
N GLU A 425 -7.37 15.88 -7.69
CA GLU A 425 -6.31 16.41 -6.84
C GLU A 425 -4.97 16.49 -7.58
N ALA A 426 -4.66 15.54 -8.50
CA ALA A 426 -3.47 15.65 -9.34
C ALA A 426 -3.55 16.89 -10.26
N ILE A 427 -4.74 17.17 -10.82
CA ILE A 427 -4.96 18.36 -11.66
C ILE A 427 -4.81 19.64 -10.82
N GLY A 428 -5.54 19.74 -9.71
CA GLY A 428 -5.50 20.94 -8.86
C GLY A 428 -4.13 21.17 -8.23
N LEU A 429 -3.43 20.09 -7.79
CA LEU A 429 -2.08 20.23 -7.24
C LEU A 429 -1.09 20.73 -8.33
N THR A 430 -1.21 20.25 -9.56
CA THR A 430 -0.39 20.75 -10.68
C THR A 430 -0.64 22.24 -10.90
N GLY A 431 -1.91 22.67 -10.79
CA GLY A 431 -2.32 24.07 -10.91
C GLY A 431 -1.69 25.00 -9.88
N LEU A 432 -1.28 24.49 -8.70
CA LEU A 432 -0.53 25.31 -7.73
C LEU A 432 0.85 25.76 -8.24
N PHE A 433 1.36 25.16 -9.32
CA PHE A 433 2.71 25.40 -9.86
C PHE A 433 2.72 25.89 -11.30
N ILE A 434 1.61 25.79 -12.03
CA ILE A 434 1.42 26.39 -13.37
C ILE A 434 0.34 27.45 -13.28
N ASP A 435 0.24 28.32 -14.28
CA ASP A 435 -0.83 29.34 -14.29
C ASP A 435 -2.16 28.70 -14.72
N THR A 436 -2.20 28.22 -15.94
CA THR A 436 -3.34 27.49 -16.51
C THR A 436 -2.83 26.52 -17.57
N GLY A 437 -3.64 25.58 -17.98
CA GLY A 437 -3.34 24.74 -19.14
C GLY A 437 -3.60 23.25 -18.94
N PRO A 438 -3.37 22.44 -19.99
CA PRO A 438 -3.62 21.01 -19.96
C PRO A 438 -2.68 20.31 -18.97
N VAL A 439 -3.28 19.51 -18.08
CA VAL A 439 -2.53 18.72 -17.10
C VAL A 439 -2.45 17.26 -17.53
N VAL A 440 -3.56 16.73 -18.03
CA VAL A 440 -3.66 15.30 -18.41
C VAL A 440 -4.66 15.13 -19.55
N LEU A 441 -4.37 14.19 -20.46
CA LEU A 441 -5.25 13.77 -21.53
C LEU A 441 -5.84 12.40 -21.16
N ILE A 442 -7.14 12.23 -21.33
CA ILE A 442 -7.86 10.99 -21.00
C ILE A 442 -8.42 10.38 -22.29
N LYS A 443 -7.90 9.20 -22.67
CA LYS A 443 -8.39 8.43 -23.79
C LYS A 443 -9.43 7.43 -23.31
N HIS A 444 -10.65 7.61 -23.76
CA HIS A 444 -11.80 6.76 -23.44
C HIS A 444 -11.83 5.47 -24.27
N ARG A 445 -12.65 4.53 -23.84
CA ARG A 445 -12.87 3.25 -24.50
C ARG A 445 -13.28 3.37 -25.99
N ASP A 446 -13.97 4.45 -26.37
CA ASP A 446 -14.40 4.74 -27.75
C ASP A 446 -13.32 5.41 -28.61
N GLY A 447 -12.15 5.70 -28.02
CA GLY A 447 -11.02 6.39 -28.68
C GLY A 447 -11.06 7.90 -28.54
N ARG A 448 -12.12 8.49 -28.02
CA ARG A 448 -12.24 9.94 -27.76
C ARG A 448 -11.20 10.35 -26.71
N ILE A 449 -10.56 11.50 -26.93
CA ILE A 449 -9.57 12.07 -26.02
C ILE A 449 -10.13 13.36 -25.42
N ASP A 450 -10.23 13.39 -24.09
CA ASP A 450 -10.60 14.58 -23.33
C ASP A 450 -9.35 15.21 -22.71
N THR A 451 -9.17 16.49 -22.90
CA THR A 451 -8.17 17.27 -22.19
C THR A 451 -8.72 17.73 -20.84
N ARG A 452 -7.98 17.49 -19.77
CA ARG A 452 -8.30 17.94 -18.42
C ARG A 452 -7.27 19.02 -18.03
N PRO A 453 -7.65 20.30 -18.20
CA PRO A 453 -6.78 21.42 -17.83
C PRO A 453 -6.94 21.80 -16.36
N ASP A 454 -5.93 22.45 -15.83
CA ASP A 454 -6.12 23.44 -14.79
C ASP A 454 -6.75 24.70 -15.39
N ARG A 455 -7.70 25.30 -14.69
CA ARG A 455 -8.45 26.48 -15.12
C ARG A 455 -8.30 27.66 -14.18
N ASP A 456 -7.66 27.44 -13.03
CA ASP A 456 -7.47 28.45 -12.02
C ASP A 456 -6.25 29.31 -12.41
N GLU A 457 -6.46 30.63 -12.49
CA GLU A 457 -5.37 31.53 -12.84
C GLU A 457 -4.40 31.71 -11.67
N GLY A 458 -3.11 31.67 -11.95
CA GLY A 458 -2.03 31.96 -11.03
C GLY A 458 -1.50 30.76 -10.28
N ALA A 459 -0.17 30.68 -10.20
CA ALA A 459 0.53 29.68 -9.45
C ALA A 459 0.69 30.08 -7.97
N ALA A 460 0.48 29.16 -7.04
CA ALA A 460 0.77 29.38 -5.62
C ALA A 460 2.27 29.54 -5.37
N TRP A 461 3.12 28.85 -6.17
CA TRP A 461 4.58 28.93 -6.13
C TRP A 461 5.16 29.02 -7.53
N ALA A 462 5.89 30.08 -7.82
CA ALA A 462 6.55 30.33 -9.09
C ALA A 462 8.09 30.12 -9.06
N GLY A 463 8.68 29.95 -7.88
CA GLY A 463 10.13 29.76 -7.68
C GLY A 463 10.60 28.35 -8.03
N PRO A 464 11.88 28.03 -7.74
CA PRO A 464 12.47 26.71 -7.95
C PRO A 464 11.67 25.59 -7.34
N LEU A 465 11.43 24.52 -8.13
CA LEU A 465 10.63 23.37 -7.74
C LEU A 465 11.36 22.07 -8.07
N VAL A 466 11.49 21.21 -7.08
CA VAL A 466 11.97 19.83 -7.24
C VAL A 466 10.85 18.87 -6.89
N VAL A 467 10.66 17.83 -7.70
CA VAL A 467 9.72 16.74 -7.41
C VAL A 467 10.53 15.47 -7.20
N LEU A 468 10.49 14.96 -5.98
CA LEU A 468 11.18 13.75 -5.59
C LEU A 468 10.27 12.54 -5.81
N THR A 469 10.70 11.59 -6.63
CA THR A 469 9.93 10.41 -7.03
C THR A 469 10.67 9.11 -6.75
N SER A 470 9.94 8.01 -6.68
CA SER A 470 10.50 6.66 -6.63
C SER A 470 9.68 5.69 -7.48
N LYS A 471 10.10 4.42 -7.52
CA LYS A 471 9.34 3.33 -8.16
C LYS A 471 7.93 3.14 -7.57
N PHE A 472 7.68 3.61 -6.35
CA PHE A 472 6.37 3.57 -5.73
C PHE A 472 5.47 4.77 -6.09
N SER A 473 6.04 5.81 -6.70
CA SER A 473 5.26 6.94 -7.23
C SER A 473 4.45 6.47 -8.44
N ALA A 474 3.11 6.46 -8.32
CA ALA A 474 2.24 5.88 -9.33
C ALA A 474 1.03 6.77 -9.65
N SER A 475 0.42 6.59 -10.85
CA SER A 475 -0.88 7.16 -11.21
C SER A 475 -0.93 8.70 -11.09
N ALA A 476 -1.67 9.26 -10.11
CA ALA A 476 -1.78 10.71 -9.86
C ALA A 476 -0.40 11.36 -9.64
N SER A 477 0.53 10.67 -8.98
CA SER A 477 1.92 11.14 -8.84
C SER A 477 2.62 11.27 -10.19
N GLU A 478 2.35 10.32 -11.11
CA GLU A 478 2.93 10.32 -12.46
C GLU A 478 2.29 11.39 -13.34
N ILE A 479 1.00 11.68 -13.15
CA ILE A 479 0.32 12.80 -13.81
C ILE A 479 0.97 14.12 -13.40
N PHE A 480 1.12 14.33 -12.08
CA PHE A 480 1.73 15.54 -11.52
C PHE A 480 3.17 15.72 -11.97
N ALA A 481 4.04 14.74 -11.72
CA ALA A 481 5.45 14.82 -12.08
C ALA A 481 5.64 14.95 -13.61
N GLY A 482 4.89 14.16 -14.40
CA GLY A 482 4.96 14.18 -15.84
C GLY A 482 4.50 15.50 -16.46
N ALA A 483 3.43 16.11 -15.93
CA ALA A 483 2.96 17.41 -16.40
C ALA A 483 4.00 18.50 -16.10
N LEU A 484 4.52 18.58 -14.87
CA LEU A 484 5.53 19.57 -14.51
C LEU A 484 6.82 19.42 -15.33
N GLN A 485 7.22 18.19 -15.66
CA GLN A 485 8.35 17.93 -16.53
C GLN A 485 8.07 18.40 -17.96
N ASP A 486 6.90 18.10 -18.53
CA ASP A 486 6.52 18.54 -19.87
C ASP A 486 6.48 20.08 -19.99
N TYR A 487 6.03 20.76 -18.94
CA TYR A 487 6.06 22.22 -18.88
C TYR A 487 7.48 22.80 -18.68
N GLY A 488 8.48 21.98 -18.36
CA GLY A 488 9.79 22.49 -17.93
C GLY A 488 9.66 23.36 -16.67
N ARG A 489 8.71 23.02 -15.76
CA ARG A 489 8.36 23.79 -14.57
C ARG A 489 9.20 23.44 -13.36
N GLY A 490 9.58 22.19 -13.21
CA GLY A 490 10.32 21.69 -12.07
C GLY A 490 11.24 20.55 -12.46
N VAL A 491 12.26 20.33 -11.65
CA VAL A 491 13.24 19.25 -11.83
C VAL A 491 12.71 17.98 -11.17
N ILE A 492 12.63 16.89 -11.92
CA ILE A 492 12.23 15.58 -11.39
C ILE A 492 13.48 14.83 -10.95
N VAL A 493 13.53 14.44 -9.69
CA VAL A 493 14.68 13.75 -9.08
C VAL A 493 14.21 12.42 -8.48
N GLY A 494 15.02 11.38 -8.55
CA GLY A 494 14.71 10.12 -7.85
C GLY A 494 15.14 8.86 -8.57
N ASP A 495 14.33 7.80 -8.44
CA ASP A 495 14.58 6.48 -9.02
C ASP A 495 14.60 6.52 -10.55
N ARG A 496 15.25 5.53 -11.19
CA ARG A 496 15.35 5.39 -12.67
C ARG A 496 14.05 5.63 -13.41
N SER A 497 12.91 5.32 -12.79
CA SER A 497 11.57 5.64 -13.29
C SER A 497 10.56 5.49 -12.15
N THR A 498 9.41 6.13 -12.28
CA THR A 498 8.24 5.87 -11.46
C THR A 498 7.61 4.51 -11.79
N HIS A 499 6.48 4.16 -11.18
CA HIS A 499 5.83 2.86 -11.31
C HIS A 499 5.50 2.45 -12.75
N GLY A 500 4.98 3.37 -13.55
CA GLY A 500 4.58 3.13 -14.94
C GLY A 500 3.09 2.90 -15.14
N LYS A 501 2.22 3.35 -14.23
CA LYS A 501 0.77 3.22 -14.40
C LYS A 501 0.19 4.35 -15.23
N GLY A 502 -0.45 3.98 -16.36
CA GLY A 502 -1.09 4.92 -17.29
C GLY A 502 -2.61 4.73 -17.42
N THR A 503 -3.26 4.11 -16.43
CA THR A 503 -4.68 3.77 -16.47
C THR A 503 -5.51 4.50 -15.42
N VAL A 504 -6.75 4.84 -15.79
CA VAL A 504 -7.74 5.46 -14.89
C VAL A 504 -8.78 4.44 -14.48
N GLN A 505 -8.95 4.25 -13.18
CA GLN A 505 -10.03 3.43 -12.61
C GLN A 505 -11.13 4.30 -12.05
N GLN A 506 -12.35 3.81 -12.19
CA GLN A 506 -13.52 4.35 -11.51
C GLN A 506 -14.07 3.33 -10.53
N LEU A 507 -14.44 3.81 -9.35
CA LEU A 507 -15.12 3.00 -8.35
C LEU A 507 -16.60 2.97 -8.66
N MET A 508 -17.13 1.78 -8.98
CA MET A 508 -18.51 1.56 -9.37
C MET A 508 -19.23 0.77 -8.28
N ASP A 509 -20.17 1.41 -7.60
CA ASP A 509 -20.98 0.80 -6.53
C ASP A 509 -21.97 -0.20 -7.13
N LEU A 510 -21.82 -1.49 -6.78
CA LEU A 510 -22.65 -2.57 -7.31
C LEU A 510 -24.14 -2.47 -6.88
N ALA A 511 -24.42 -1.86 -5.74
CA ALA A 511 -25.80 -1.68 -5.28
C ALA A 511 -26.57 -0.66 -6.12
N ARG A 512 -25.89 0.36 -6.66
CA ARG A 512 -26.51 1.36 -7.56
C ARG A 512 -26.79 0.82 -8.95
N ALA A 513 -26.18 -0.30 -9.33
CA ALA A 513 -26.44 -0.95 -10.63
C ALA A 513 -27.85 -1.57 -10.73
N ARG A 514 -28.50 -1.80 -9.60
CA ARG A 514 -29.86 -2.34 -9.49
C ARG A 514 -30.78 -1.37 -8.73
N ALA A 515 -31.89 -1.02 -9.32
CA ALA A 515 -32.87 -0.12 -8.72
C ALA A 515 -33.26 -0.58 -7.29
N GLY A 516 -33.07 0.28 -6.29
CA GLY A 516 -33.47 0.04 -4.90
C GLY A 516 -32.42 -0.56 -3.98
N GLY A 517 -31.18 -0.76 -4.40
CA GLY A 517 -30.11 -1.25 -3.52
C GLY A 517 -29.50 -0.15 -2.63
N GLU A 518 -29.28 -0.45 -1.34
CA GLU A 518 -28.51 0.45 -0.47
C GLU A 518 -27.03 0.52 -0.90
N ALA A 519 -26.53 1.74 -1.06
CA ALA A 519 -25.16 2.01 -1.49
C ALA A 519 -24.13 1.29 -0.59
N GLY A 520 -23.15 0.63 -1.21
CA GLY A 520 -22.06 -0.06 -0.53
C GLY A 520 -22.38 -1.47 -0.02
N LYS A 521 -23.62 -1.88 0.13
CA LYS A 521 -23.97 -3.22 0.67
C LYS A 521 -23.48 -4.40 -0.18
N LEU A 522 -23.33 -4.20 -1.51
CA LEU A 522 -22.79 -5.22 -2.41
C LEU A 522 -21.29 -5.03 -2.70
N GLY A 523 -20.66 -4.03 -2.06
CA GLY A 523 -19.31 -3.64 -2.40
C GLY A 523 -19.24 -2.85 -3.70
N ALA A 524 -18.04 -2.78 -4.28
CA ALA A 524 -17.79 -2.03 -5.50
C ALA A 524 -16.83 -2.75 -6.45
N LEU A 525 -16.94 -2.45 -7.74
CA LEU A 525 -15.93 -2.81 -8.72
C LEU A 525 -15.06 -1.57 -9.01
N LYS A 526 -13.79 -1.62 -8.70
CA LYS A 526 -12.80 -0.66 -9.17
C LYS A 526 -12.41 -1.08 -10.57
N LEU A 527 -12.92 -0.37 -11.59
CA LEU A 527 -12.88 -0.78 -12.99
C LEU A 527 -12.02 0.18 -13.82
N THR A 528 -11.12 -0.36 -14.63
CA THR A 528 -10.33 0.42 -15.59
C THR A 528 -11.18 0.82 -16.78
N LEU A 529 -11.42 2.13 -16.95
CA LEU A 529 -12.29 2.69 -18.00
C LEU A 529 -11.52 3.45 -19.08
N SER A 530 -10.35 4.00 -18.76
CA SER A 530 -9.62 4.91 -19.63
C SER A 530 -8.12 4.78 -19.41
N GLN A 531 -7.35 5.32 -20.35
CA GLN A 531 -5.93 5.57 -20.21
C GLN A 531 -5.69 7.06 -20.07
N PHE A 532 -4.61 7.45 -19.39
CA PHE A 532 -4.19 8.84 -19.30
C PHE A 532 -2.82 9.05 -19.95
N TYR A 533 -2.60 10.27 -20.38
CA TYR A 533 -1.39 10.70 -21.06
C TYR A 533 -0.97 12.08 -20.54
N ARG A 534 0.30 12.34 -20.60
CA ARG A 534 0.91 13.64 -20.29
C ARG A 534 0.46 14.70 -21.33
N PRO A 535 0.60 15.99 -21.04
CA PRO A 535 0.35 17.07 -22.02
C PRO A 535 1.05 16.86 -23.36
N SER A 536 2.26 16.31 -23.34
CA SER A 536 3.05 15.93 -24.52
C SER A 536 2.46 14.78 -25.35
N GLY A 537 1.37 14.15 -24.91
CA GLY A 537 0.78 12.97 -25.54
C GLY A 537 1.49 11.65 -25.23
N ARG A 538 2.55 11.67 -24.45
CA ARG A 538 3.26 10.46 -23.98
C ARG A 538 2.48 9.77 -22.86
N SER A 539 2.44 8.44 -22.89
CA SER A 539 1.89 7.66 -21.78
C SER A 539 2.95 7.41 -20.71
N THR A 540 2.52 7.26 -19.46
CA THR A 540 3.36 6.70 -18.39
C THR A 540 3.31 5.18 -18.33
N GLN A 541 2.34 4.56 -19.03
CA GLN A 541 2.10 3.11 -19.02
C GLN A 541 3.38 2.33 -19.31
N ASN A 542 3.75 1.40 -18.44
CA ASN A 542 4.93 0.53 -18.48
C ASN A 542 6.30 1.25 -18.40
N LYS A 543 6.36 2.56 -18.59
CA LYS A 543 7.62 3.32 -18.62
C LYS A 543 7.82 4.24 -17.43
N GLY A 544 6.72 4.73 -16.85
CA GLY A 544 6.76 5.74 -15.81
C GLY A 544 7.22 7.11 -16.30
N VAL A 545 7.50 7.98 -15.34
CA VAL A 545 8.22 9.26 -15.54
C VAL A 545 9.70 8.98 -15.25
N VAL A 546 10.55 9.19 -16.24
CA VAL A 546 12.00 9.11 -16.08
C VAL A 546 12.46 10.43 -15.45
N PRO A 547 13.22 10.44 -14.35
CA PRO A 547 13.67 11.66 -13.71
C PRO A 547 14.67 12.43 -14.58
N ASP A 548 14.81 13.71 -14.30
CA ASP A 548 15.84 14.56 -14.90
C ASP A 548 17.21 14.31 -14.24
N LEU A 549 17.20 13.97 -12.94
CA LEU A 549 18.37 13.53 -12.16
C LEU A 549 18.07 12.19 -11.47
N GLU A 550 18.82 11.15 -11.82
CA GLU A 550 18.71 9.84 -11.19
C GLU A 550 19.57 9.78 -9.92
N LEU A 551 18.95 9.29 -8.81
CA LEU A 551 19.66 8.98 -7.58
C LEU A 551 19.65 7.47 -7.31
N PRO A 552 20.76 6.87 -6.82
CA PRO A 552 20.82 5.43 -6.54
C PRO A 552 19.81 4.99 -5.49
N ALA A 553 18.94 4.03 -5.83
CA ALA A 553 17.94 3.48 -4.93
C ALA A 553 17.66 2.01 -5.22
N VAL A 554 17.47 1.20 -4.18
CA VAL A 554 17.07 -0.22 -4.30
C VAL A 554 15.71 -0.34 -4.97
N SER A 555 14.80 0.61 -4.69
CA SER A 555 13.46 0.66 -5.29
C SER A 555 13.47 0.75 -6.81
N SER A 556 14.51 1.34 -7.43
CA SER A 556 14.69 1.39 -8.89
C SER A 556 14.65 0.00 -9.57
N TYR A 557 14.95 -1.03 -8.83
CA TYR A 557 15.03 -2.43 -9.30
C TYR A 557 13.84 -3.29 -8.85
N MET A 558 12.86 -2.71 -8.17
CA MET A 558 11.62 -3.40 -7.81
C MET A 558 10.65 -3.43 -8.98
N ASP A 559 9.67 -4.34 -8.90
CA ASP A 559 8.68 -4.52 -9.96
C ASP A 559 7.77 -3.29 -10.08
N GLY A 560 7.58 -2.84 -11.32
CA GLY A 560 6.63 -1.81 -11.69
C GLY A 560 5.48 -2.37 -12.53
N GLU A 561 4.81 -1.48 -13.27
CA GLU A 561 3.66 -1.85 -14.10
C GLU A 561 3.99 -2.88 -15.18
N ALA A 562 5.17 -2.77 -15.80
CA ALA A 562 5.60 -3.64 -16.90
C ALA A 562 5.75 -5.11 -16.49
N GLU A 563 6.07 -5.36 -15.23
CA GLU A 563 6.26 -6.69 -14.65
C GLU A 563 4.95 -7.33 -14.18
N LEU A 564 3.83 -6.57 -14.14
CA LEU A 564 2.54 -7.08 -13.73
C LEU A 564 1.87 -7.92 -14.82
N ASP A 565 1.28 -9.05 -14.43
CA ASP A 565 0.49 -9.88 -15.32
C ASP A 565 -0.65 -9.05 -15.96
N TYR A 566 -0.80 -9.15 -17.28
CA TYR A 566 -1.87 -8.50 -18.05
C TYR A 566 -1.84 -6.96 -18.05
N SER A 567 -0.70 -6.33 -17.82
CA SER A 567 -0.55 -4.88 -17.98
C SER A 567 -1.04 -4.42 -19.37
N ILE A 568 -1.51 -3.18 -19.45
CA ILE A 568 -1.95 -2.59 -20.70
C ILE A 568 -0.72 -2.14 -21.48
N GLU A 569 -0.75 -2.30 -22.82
CA GLU A 569 0.36 -1.93 -23.67
C GLU A 569 0.57 -0.41 -23.69
N PHE A 570 1.83 0.00 -23.83
CA PHE A 570 2.21 1.40 -24.01
C PHE A 570 1.72 1.90 -25.37
N ASP A 571 1.13 3.09 -25.41
CA ASP A 571 0.84 3.82 -26.63
C ASP A 571 1.04 5.33 -26.43
N VAL A 572 0.79 6.12 -27.46
CA VAL A 572 0.89 7.58 -27.44
C VAL A 572 -0.32 8.20 -28.12
N VAL A 573 -0.63 9.43 -27.76
CA VAL A 573 -1.68 10.23 -28.42
C VAL A 573 -1.10 11.54 -28.92
N LYS A 574 -1.88 12.27 -29.70
CA LYS A 574 -1.48 13.61 -30.13
C LYS A 574 -1.32 14.53 -28.92
N ALA A 575 -0.20 15.26 -28.85
CA ALA A 575 0.05 16.27 -27.84
C ALA A 575 -1.05 17.34 -27.81
N SER A 576 -1.39 17.82 -26.65
CA SER A 576 -2.19 19.05 -26.50
C SER A 576 -1.36 20.29 -26.85
N LYS A 577 -2.03 21.40 -27.05
CA LYS A 577 -1.36 22.70 -27.19
C LYS A 577 -1.09 23.25 -25.78
N TYR A 578 0.16 23.52 -25.47
CA TYR A 578 0.59 24.19 -24.23
C TYR A 578 1.94 24.88 -24.47
N ASP A 579 2.20 25.88 -23.66
CA ASP A 579 3.46 26.61 -23.70
C ASP A 579 4.38 26.13 -22.59
N THR A 580 5.63 25.81 -22.95
CA THR A 580 6.64 25.44 -21.96
C THR A 580 7.06 26.68 -21.18
N LEU A 581 7.29 26.53 -19.88
CA LEU A 581 7.72 27.63 -19.01
C LEU A 581 9.22 27.90 -19.10
N GLY A 582 10.01 26.94 -19.59
CA GLY A 582 11.45 27.09 -19.82
C GLY A 582 12.27 27.37 -18.54
N LEU A 583 11.74 27.02 -17.36
CA LEU A 583 12.45 27.20 -16.07
C LEU A 583 13.49 26.13 -15.81
N VAL A 584 13.37 25.01 -16.50
CA VAL A 584 14.30 23.87 -16.46
C VAL A 584 14.84 23.68 -17.88
N ASP A 585 16.10 24.04 -18.10
CA ASP A 585 16.78 23.88 -19.37
C ASP A 585 17.94 22.86 -19.29
N PRO A 586 18.44 22.33 -20.40
CA PRO A 586 19.51 21.34 -20.41
C PRO A 586 20.80 21.80 -19.72
N LYS A 587 21.10 23.10 -19.72
CA LYS A 587 22.30 23.66 -19.08
C LYS A 587 22.18 23.62 -17.56
N LEU A 588 21.01 23.99 -17.04
CA LEU A 588 20.70 23.87 -15.63
C LEU A 588 20.82 22.41 -15.18
N LEU A 589 20.14 21.47 -15.88
CA LEU A 589 20.16 20.05 -15.55
C LEU A 589 21.58 19.48 -15.52
N LYS A 590 22.40 19.81 -16.52
CA LYS A 590 23.80 19.39 -16.57
C LYS A 590 24.59 19.91 -15.36
N GLY A 591 24.42 21.16 -14.97
CA GLY A 591 25.11 21.75 -13.83
C GLY A 591 24.65 21.16 -12.48
N LEU A 592 23.37 20.84 -12.34
CA LEU A 592 22.83 20.16 -11.16
C LEU A 592 23.36 18.73 -11.05
N GLU A 593 23.39 17.99 -12.16
CA GLU A 593 23.90 16.60 -12.19
C GLU A 593 25.39 16.53 -11.85
N GLU A 594 26.23 17.40 -12.45
CA GLU A 594 27.66 17.46 -12.17
C GLU A 594 27.94 17.69 -10.67
N LYS A 595 27.27 18.66 -10.05
CA LYS A 595 27.40 18.93 -8.62
C LYS A 595 26.87 17.79 -7.75
N SER A 596 25.76 17.18 -8.13
CA SER A 596 25.17 16.02 -7.41
C SER A 596 26.12 14.82 -7.46
N GLN A 597 26.72 14.54 -8.62
CA GLN A 597 27.69 13.44 -8.77
C GLN A 597 28.93 13.67 -7.89
N GLU A 598 29.47 14.90 -7.84
CA GLU A 598 30.58 15.24 -6.96
C GLU A 598 30.26 14.99 -5.49
N ARG A 599 29.11 15.46 -4.99
CA ARG A 599 28.68 15.25 -3.61
C ARG A 599 28.44 13.77 -3.30
N ARG A 600 27.74 13.05 -4.18
CA ARG A 600 27.47 11.61 -4.02
C ARG A 600 28.75 10.78 -3.96
N GLY A 601 29.78 11.15 -4.73
CA GLY A 601 31.09 10.51 -4.69
C GLY A 601 31.84 10.72 -3.38
N ALA A 602 31.52 11.77 -2.62
CA ALA A 602 32.14 12.09 -1.33
C ALA A 602 31.37 11.52 -0.13
N VAL A 603 30.09 11.15 -0.29
CA VAL A 603 29.21 10.69 0.78
C VAL A 603 29.17 9.16 0.82
N LYS A 604 29.69 8.57 1.91
CA LYS A 604 29.80 7.10 2.10
C LYS A 604 28.47 6.35 2.00
N GLU A 605 27.36 6.98 2.41
CA GLU A 605 26.03 6.40 2.38
C GLU A 605 25.55 6.09 0.94
N PHE A 606 26.01 6.84 -0.07
CA PHE A 606 25.73 6.53 -1.46
C PHE A 606 26.52 5.29 -1.95
N ALA A 607 27.80 5.16 -1.55
CA ALA A 607 28.56 3.94 -1.86
C ALA A 607 27.94 2.69 -1.21
N ARG A 608 27.46 2.81 0.04
CA ARG A 608 26.68 1.76 0.72
C ARG A 608 25.39 1.44 -0.04
N ARG A 609 24.69 2.46 -0.50
CA ARG A 609 23.45 2.28 -1.30
C ARG A 609 23.70 1.50 -2.58
N GLU A 610 24.84 1.72 -3.25
CA GLU A 610 25.23 0.96 -4.44
C GLU A 610 25.54 -0.51 -4.09
N ALA A 611 26.20 -0.76 -2.96
CA ALA A 611 26.42 -2.11 -2.44
C ALA A 611 25.07 -2.82 -2.11
N ASP A 612 24.12 -2.11 -1.46
CA ASP A 612 22.77 -2.60 -1.21
C ASP A 612 22.04 -2.98 -2.50
N ILE A 613 22.18 -2.18 -3.54
CA ILE A 613 21.60 -2.46 -4.87
C ILE A 613 22.21 -3.76 -5.44
N ALA A 614 23.53 -3.89 -5.42
CA ALA A 614 24.22 -5.08 -5.93
C ALA A 614 23.78 -6.34 -5.16
N ARG A 615 23.69 -6.25 -3.82
CA ARG A 615 23.19 -7.32 -2.95
C ARG A 615 21.73 -7.68 -3.26
N TYR A 616 20.84 -6.69 -3.39
CA TYR A 616 19.44 -6.90 -3.76
C TYR A 616 19.30 -7.64 -5.09
N LEU A 617 20.05 -7.24 -6.12
CA LEU A 617 20.04 -7.89 -7.43
C LEU A 617 20.49 -9.34 -7.33
N LYS A 618 21.56 -9.63 -6.60
CA LYS A 618 22.05 -11.00 -6.35
C LYS A 618 20.99 -11.88 -5.67
N ILE A 619 20.29 -11.33 -4.63
CA ILE A 619 19.20 -12.03 -3.94
C ILE A 619 18.00 -12.24 -4.89
N ARG A 620 17.63 -11.23 -5.68
CA ARG A 620 16.50 -11.28 -6.61
C ARG A 620 16.69 -12.34 -7.72
N GLU A 621 17.90 -12.50 -8.20
CA GLU A 621 18.24 -13.49 -9.23
C GLU A 621 18.35 -14.92 -8.69
N ARG A 622 18.49 -15.07 -7.40
CA ARG A 622 18.69 -16.35 -6.74
C ARG A 622 17.51 -17.29 -6.95
N LYS A 623 17.76 -18.43 -7.58
CA LYS A 623 16.75 -19.48 -7.87
C LYS A 623 16.73 -20.60 -6.84
N LYS A 624 17.84 -20.81 -6.12
CA LYS A 624 18.03 -21.93 -5.18
C LYS A 624 18.77 -21.46 -3.93
N ILE A 625 18.38 -21.98 -2.77
CA ILE A 625 19.03 -21.75 -1.50
C ILE A 625 19.66 -23.04 -1.02
N PRO A 626 20.95 -23.09 -0.65
CA PRO A 626 21.59 -24.29 -0.13
C PRO A 626 21.02 -24.66 1.24
N LEU A 627 20.84 -25.96 1.49
CA LEU A 627 20.38 -26.51 2.76
C LEU A 627 21.51 -27.19 3.55
N LEU A 628 22.72 -27.23 3.02
CA LEU A 628 23.95 -27.57 3.73
C LEU A 628 24.31 -26.39 4.63
N ARG A 629 24.36 -26.62 5.96
CA ARG A 629 24.52 -25.56 6.97
C ARG A 629 25.73 -24.66 6.74
N THR A 630 26.88 -25.25 6.53
CA THR A 630 28.13 -24.49 6.32
C THR A 630 28.07 -23.57 5.09
N ARG A 631 27.40 -24.03 4.02
CA ARG A 631 27.23 -23.27 2.79
C ARG A 631 26.18 -22.17 2.98
N TYR A 632 25.09 -22.48 3.67
CA TYR A 632 24.03 -21.51 3.98
C TYR A 632 24.58 -20.35 4.84
N GLU A 633 25.30 -20.69 5.92
CA GLU A 633 25.90 -19.70 6.84
C GLU A 633 26.97 -18.84 6.13
N ALA A 634 27.81 -19.47 5.28
CA ALA A 634 28.81 -18.74 4.49
C ALA A 634 28.15 -17.76 3.51
N GLU A 635 27.07 -18.19 2.83
CA GLU A 635 26.33 -17.34 1.90
C GLU A 635 25.58 -16.23 2.63
N LYS A 636 24.95 -16.52 3.78
CA LYS A 636 24.32 -15.52 4.65
C LYS A 636 25.35 -14.50 5.13
N LYS A 637 26.47 -14.95 5.66
CA LYS A 637 27.54 -14.08 6.12
C LYS A 637 28.09 -13.18 5.00
N SER A 638 28.22 -13.68 3.78
CA SER A 638 28.65 -12.86 2.64
C SER A 638 27.67 -11.75 2.30
N LEU A 639 26.37 -12.00 2.54
CA LEU A 639 25.31 -11.01 2.36
C LEU A 639 25.20 -10.01 3.54
N GLU A 640 25.57 -10.43 4.76
CA GLU A 640 25.53 -9.63 5.99
C GLU A 640 26.77 -8.76 6.17
N LEU A 641 27.97 -9.22 5.79
CA LEU A 641 29.21 -8.43 5.87
C LEU A 641 29.11 -7.12 5.06
N GLU A 642 28.31 -7.13 4.00
CA GLU A 642 27.95 -5.93 3.25
C GLU A 642 26.98 -5.01 4.02
N GLU A 643 26.31 -5.51 5.08
CA GLU A 643 25.33 -4.78 5.92
C GLU A 643 25.95 -4.18 7.18
N ASP A 644 26.90 -4.87 7.83
CA ASP A 644 27.49 -4.48 9.11
C ASP A 644 28.53 -3.35 8.98
N GLU A 645 29.25 -3.27 7.85
CA GLU A 645 30.08 -2.09 7.55
C GLU A 645 29.27 -0.79 7.55
N GLY A 646 27.92 -0.90 7.48
CA GLY A 646 26.95 0.20 7.48
C GLY A 646 26.35 0.57 8.84
N LYS A 647 26.27 -0.36 9.77
CA LYS A 647 25.54 -0.17 11.04
C LYS A 647 26.38 0.41 12.19
N GLU A 648 27.70 0.26 12.17
CA GLU A 648 28.55 0.71 13.28
C GLU A 648 28.64 2.24 13.45
N GLU A 649 28.36 3.02 12.41
CA GLU A 649 28.40 4.49 12.50
C GLU A 649 27.03 5.14 12.81
N ASP A 650 25.91 4.53 12.38
CA ASP A 650 24.55 5.04 12.67
C ASP A 650 24.13 4.88 14.15
N SER A 651 24.81 4.00 14.91
CA SER A 651 24.50 3.78 16.33
C SER A 651 25.11 4.83 17.29
N LYS A 652 25.94 5.73 16.80
CA LYS A 652 26.61 6.76 17.64
C LYS A 652 25.94 8.13 17.66
N GLU A 653 25.03 8.41 16.75
CA GLU A 653 24.15 9.58 16.85
C GLU A 653 22.76 9.12 17.33
N SER A 654 22.60 9.02 18.65
CA SER A 654 21.29 8.97 19.29
C SER A 654 20.63 10.34 19.15
N ALA A 655 20.14 10.66 17.95
CA ALA A 655 19.18 11.72 17.82
C ALA A 655 17.94 11.34 18.64
N PRO A 656 17.33 12.27 19.39
CA PRO A 656 16.07 12.01 20.06
C PRO A 656 15.05 11.53 19.02
N PRO A 657 14.10 10.64 19.39
CA PRO A 657 13.09 10.19 18.47
C PRO A 657 12.41 11.41 17.82
N PRO A 658 12.21 11.40 16.49
CA PRO A 658 11.60 12.53 15.79
C PRO A 658 10.28 12.90 16.48
N ARG A 659 10.05 14.19 16.66
CA ARG A 659 8.77 14.68 17.18
C ARG A 659 7.65 14.19 16.24
N GLU A 660 6.49 13.86 16.79
CA GLU A 660 5.31 13.56 15.97
C GLU A 660 5.14 14.66 14.92
N ASN A 661 5.20 14.27 13.63
CA ASN A 661 5.14 15.12 12.43
C ASN A 661 6.45 15.80 11.96
N GLU A 662 7.62 15.41 12.44
CA GLU A 662 8.90 15.87 11.92
C GLU A 662 9.32 15.04 10.68
N ILE A 663 9.68 15.71 9.58
CA ILE A 663 10.14 15.04 8.36
C ILE A 663 11.55 14.50 8.60
N LYS A 664 11.71 13.17 8.52
CA LYS A 664 13.03 12.54 8.73
C LYS A 664 14.02 13.00 7.66
N ARG A 665 15.06 13.69 8.09
CA ARG A 665 16.16 14.16 7.26
C ARG A 665 17.22 13.07 7.17
N ASP A 666 17.16 12.26 6.11
CA ASP A 666 18.17 11.24 5.78
C ASP A 666 19.17 11.76 4.74
N PHE A 667 20.23 10.98 4.46
CA PHE A 667 21.27 11.35 3.49
C PHE A 667 20.70 11.58 2.08
N TYR A 668 19.64 10.85 1.71
CA TYR A 668 18.98 10.95 0.42
C TYR A 668 18.22 12.28 0.29
N LEU A 669 17.44 12.64 1.31
CA LEU A 669 16.77 13.93 1.36
C LEU A 669 17.79 15.08 1.43
N ASN A 670 18.93 14.89 2.14
CA ASN A 670 20.02 15.87 2.15
C ASN A 670 20.49 16.20 0.74
N GLU A 671 20.75 15.20 -0.11
CA GLU A 671 21.15 15.44 -1.49
C GLU A 671 20.07 16.18 -2.30
N VAL A 672 18.79 15.84 -2.10
CA VAL A 672 17.67 16.53 -2.76
C VAL A 672 17.58 18.00 -2.31
N LEU A 673 17.82 18.28 -1.03
CA LEU A 673 17.88 19.65 -0.50
C LEU A 673 19.04 20.43 -1.12
N GLU A 674 20.20 19.80 -1.31
CA GLU A 674 21.35 20.38 -1.97
C GLU A 674 21.06 20.68 -3.46
N ILE A 675 20.40 19.76 -4.17
CA ILE A 675 19.95 19.97 -5.56
C ILE A 675 18.96 21.14 -5.63
N ALA A 676 17.98 21.21 -4.71
CA ALA A 676 17.01 22.30 -4.66
C ALA A 676 17.67 23.66 -4.38
N ALA A 677 18.66 23.68 -3.48
CA ALA A 677 19.42 24.88 -3.19
C ALA A 677 20.34 25.28 -4.35
N ASP A 678 20.97 24.34 -5.06
CA ASP A 678 21.72 24.61 -6.29
C ASP A 678 20.82 25.17 -7.39
N TYR A 679 19.61 24.63 -7.53
CA TYR A 679 18.62 25.15 -8.45
C TYR A 679 18.22 26.59 -8.08
N ALA A 680 17.97 26.86 -6.78
CA ALA A 680 17.66 28.21 -6.32
C ALA A 680 18.80 29.22 -6.63
N GLN A 681 20.05 28.83 -6.47
CA GLN A 681 21.22 29.66 -6.82
C GLN A 681 21.37 29.88 -8.32
N ALA A 682 21.12 28.82 -9.13
CA ALA A 682 21.21 28.90 -10.58
C ALA A 682 20.05 29.67 -11.24
N SER A 683 18.88 29.62 -10.58
CA SER A 683 17.71 30.41 -11.00
C SER A 683 18.01 31.85 -10.71
N ARG A 684 18.51 32.55 -11.72
CA ARG A 684 18.58 34.00 -11.62
C ARG A 684 17.21 34.49 -11.20
N PRO A 685 17.10 35.48 -10.28
CA PRO A 685 15.86 36.18 -10.11
C PRO A 685 15.36 36.55 -11.49
N ILE A 686 14.12 36.20 -11.84
CA ILE A 686 13.56 36.58 -13.16
C ILE A 686 13.85 38.06 -13.30
N ASP A 687 14.86 38.42 -14.10
CA ASP A 687 15.25 39.79 -14.21
C ASP A 687 14.10 40.60 -14.86
N ALA A 688 14.10 41.88 -14.70
CA ALA A 688 13.05 42.72 -15.24
C ALA A 688 12.86 42.54 -16.77
N ALA A 689 13.92 42.10 -17.49
CA ALA A 689 13.85 41.79 -18.92
C ALA A 689 13.07 40.47 -19.18
N SER A 690 13.19 39.49 -18.31
CA SER A 690 12.44 38.24 -18.41
C SER A 690 10.95 38.42 -18.06
N TYR A 691 10.62 39.20 -17.03
CA TYR A 691 9.22 39.62 -16.77
C TYR A 691 8.62 40.32 -17.98
N ARG A 692 9.38 41.24 -18.59
CA ARG A 692 8.94 41.95 -19.79
C ARG A 692 8.72 41.01 -20.98
N ARG A 693 9.63 40.08 -21.26
CA ARG A 693 9.50 39.09 -22.35
C ARG A 693 8.27 38.20 -22.17
N LEU A 694 8.07 37.64 -21.00
CA LEU A 694 6.94 36.75 -20.70
C LEU A 694 5.61 37.50 -20.75
N ALA A 695 5.53 38.69 -20.16
CA ALA A 695 4.33 39.50 -20.20
C ALA A 695 3.99 39.92 -21.64
N ARG A 696 5.00 40.29 -22.47
CA ARG A 696 4.82 40.64 -23.88
C ARG A 696 4.33 39.45 -24.70
N ALA A 697 4.92 38.26 -24.51
CA ALA A 697 4.51 37.05 -25.19
C ALA A 697 3.05 36.72 -24.92
N ARG A 698 2.60 36.79 -23.65
CA ARG A 698 1.21 36.54 -23.28
C ARG A 698 0.23 37.56 -23.81
N LEU A 699 0.63 38.83 -23.83
CA LEU A 699 -0.21 39.86 -24.42
C LEU A 699 -0.37 39.66 -25.94
N LEU A 700 0.71 39.24 -26.63
CA LEU A 700 0.68 38.95 -28.08
C LEU A 700 -0.18 37.71 -28.40
N LEU A 701 -0.28 36.76 -27.49
CA LEU A 701 -1.15 35.56 -27.58
C LEU A 701 -2.61 35.84 -27.23
N GLY A 702 -2.98 37.10 -26.90
CA GLY A 702 -4.34 37.45 -26.49
C GLY A 702 -4.68 37.16 -25.03
N GLU A 703 -3.71 36.70 -24.25
CA GLU A 703 -3.87 36.39 -22.80
C GLU A 703 -3.71 37.67 -21.95
N THR A 704 -4.59 38.64 -22.17
CA THR A 704 -4.45 40.00 -21.60
C THR A 704 -4.44 40.03 -20.07
N ARG A 705 -5.19 39.15 -19.40
CA ARG A 705 -5.28 39.08 -17.93
C ARG A 705 -3.97 38.55 -17.32
N SER A 706 -3.46 37.45 -17.88
CA SER A 706 -2.20 36.81 -17.45
C SER A 706 -0.97 37.73 -17.75
N GLY A 707 -0.94 38.35 -18.89
CA GLY A 707 0.09 39.33 -19.24
C GLY A 707 0.11 40.53 -18.28
N ARG A 708 -1.06 41.10 -17.94
CA ARG A 708 -1.19 42.22 -16.98
C ARG A 708 -0.74 41.84 -15.59
N ARG A 709 -1.04 40.62 -15.14
CA ARG A 709 -0.59 40.11 -13.85
C ARG A 709 0.94 40.02 -13.78
N MET A 710 1.58 39.45 -14.80
CA MET A 710 3.05 39.39 -14.89
C MET A 710 3.69 40.77 -14.88
N ILE A 711 3.08 41.76 -15.52
CA ILE A 711 3.54 43.16 -15.45
C ILE A 711 3.45 43.68 -14.02
N ALA A 712 2.36 43.42 -13.31
CA ALA A 712 2.16 43.84 -11.91
C ALA A 712 3.22 43.22 -11.00
N GLU A 713 3.44 41.89 -11.07
CA GLU A 713 4.46 41.18 -10.29
C GLU A 713 5.87 41.67 -10.61
N GLY A 714 6.18 41.88 -11.91
CA GLY A 714 7.46 42.42 -12.32
C GLY A 714 7.70 43.83 -11.83
N LEU A 715 6.67 44.68 -11.76
CA LEU A 715 6.77 46.03 -11.23
C LEU A 715 6.84 46.09 -9.72
N GLU A 716 6.26 45.11 -9.02
CA GLU A 716 6.44 44.95 -7.58
C GLU A 716 7.92 44.69 -7.23
N LYS A 717 8.58 43.79 -7.98
CA LYS A 717 10.00 43.46 -7.79
C LYS A 717 10.94 44.53 -8.38
N TYR A 718 10.56 45.20 -9.48
CA TYR A 718 11.36 46.17 -10.20
C TYR A 718 10.56 47.43 -10.53
N PRO A 719 10.18 48.24 -9.53
CA PRO A 719 9.21 49.36 -9.68
C PRO A 719 9.65 50.44 -10.68
N GLY A 720 10.95 50.59 -10.90
CA GLY A 720 11.51 51.58 -11.84
C GLY A 720 11.76 51.06 -13.26
N ASN A 721 11.41 49.80 -13.59
CA ASN A 721 11.73 49.24 -14.90
C ASN A 721 10.91 49.86 -16.04
N LYS A 722 11.56 50.63 -16.91
CA LYS A 722 10.92 51.35 -18.02
C LYS A 722 10.13 50.44 -18.96
N GLY A 723 10.67 49.28 -19.31
CA GLY A 723 10.01 48.35 -20.24
C GLY A 723 8.75 47.68 -19.66
N LEU A 724 8.71 47.39 -18.37
CA LEU A 724 7.49 46.88 -17.68
C LEU A 724 6.45 48.01 -17.54
N LEU A 725 6.89 49.25 -17.30
CA LEU A 725 6.00 50.39 -17.24
C LEU A 725 5.37 50.72 -18.62
N GLU A 726 6.12 50.50 -19.72
CA GLU A 726 5.61 50.66 -21.10
C GLU A 726 4.55 49.60 -21.43
N LEU A 727 4.80 48.33 -21.10
CA LEU A 727 3.81 47.27 -21.24
C LEU A 727 2.54 47.52 -20.39
N LYS A 728 2.67 48.06 -19.17
CA LYS A 728 1.53 48.49 -18.35
C LYS A 728 0.70 49.58 -19.03
N ARG A 729 1.34 50.43 -19.81
CA ARG A 729 0.68 51.53 -20.58
C ARG A 729 0.13 51.06 -21.95
N GLY A 730 0.18 49.73 -22.23
CA GLY A 730 -0.34 49.15 -23.46
C GLY A 730 0.56 49.29 -24.70
N ARG A 731 1.83 49.71 -24.52
CA ARG A 731 2.81 49.76 -25.62
C ARG A 731 3.49 48.40 -25.75
N VAL A 732 3.09 47.64 -26.76
CA VAL A 732 3.59 46.28 -27.07
C VAL A 732 4.56 46.31 -28.24
N GLU A 733 5.47 47.30 -28.31
CA GLU A 733 6.51 47.29 -29.33
C GLU A 733 7.65 46.31 -29.04
#